data_0dd427eaabf5a574f02e6b68a053705e
#
_entry.id   0dd427eaabf5a574f02e6b68a053705e
#
_cell.length_a   1.000
_cell.length_b   1.000
_cell.length_c   1.000
_cell.angle_alpha   90.00
_cell.angle_beta   90.00
_cell.angle_gamma   90.00
#
_symmetry.space_group_name_H-M   'P 1'
#
loop_
_entity.id
_entity.type
_entity.pdbx_description
1 polymer ?
#
loop_
_entity_poly.entity_id
_entity_poly.type
_entity_poly.pdbx_seq_one_letter_code
_entity_poly.pdbx_strand_id
1 'polypeptide(L)'
;MIPYTDKAKKALNYANRLSRSSGCNYVGTEHILAGLLKEGTGVAAEVLTANNVELEALLKLIDELVAAGEEVTVADRDGYSPRTQMVLDRAREMADRFDSERIGTEHLLLAIIKEGDCAASRLLNTMGANPQKLFVDILAAMGEDPAQYREEIQRGRNEEATLTPTLDQYSRDLTAMARAGRLDPVIGREKETERVIQILCRRGKNNPCLIGEPGVGKTAIVEGIAQSLVNGNVPDIVADKRLVSLDMSGLVAKSKYRGEFEDRIKKVINEVETAGNVLLFIDELHTIIGAGGAEGALDASNILKPALARGDVQVIGATTIEEYRKYIEKDAALERRFQPVQVEEPTEEESIEILKGLRKLYEKHHHVQITDEGVEASVRLSARYVNDRFLPDKAIDLMDEAAAKARLGMMHGSDDMMQLNREIHQTELDMEHALQEGDIEKARTLKETRENLQASREKLEKKNRRVSKNKVSVVGENEIADVVAGWTKIPVSRLTESEASRLQKLEETLHKRVIGQEEAVSAVSKAVRRGRVGLKDPKRPIGSFLFLGPTGVGKTEVSKALAEAVFGNEESMIRVDMSEYMEKHSVSKMIGSPPGYVGHEDGGQLSEKVRRNPFSVILFDEIEKAHPDVFNILLQVLDDGHITDSQGRKVDFKNTIIIMTSNAGAQSIIEPKKLGFGAKEDEKQDHERMKASVMEEVKRIFKPEFLNRIDETIVFRALNKDDMKKIIGIMVRDLQKRCKEQLQIDLVVREAAKEFIVEKAYDRKYGARPLRRKLQDEVEDRLADALIRGEIHAKDRVIVTTKNKEIIVSKDKK
;
A
#
# COMPACT_ATOMS: atom_id res chain seq x y z
N MET A 1 -61.79 -15.94 -1.98
CA MET A 1 -60.69 -16.91 -2.34
C MET A 1 -60.89 -17.34 -3.77
N ILE A 2 -59.90 -17.10 -4.62
CA ILE A 2 -59.97 -17.53 -6.02
C ILE A 2 -59.90 -19.06 -6.05
N PRO A 3 -60.88 -19.78 -6.69
CA PRO A 3 -60.87 -21.24 -6.74
C PRO A 3 -59.88 -21.77 -7.77
N TYR A 4 -59.34 -22.96 -7.56
CA TYR A 4 -58.48 -23.64 -8.53
C TYR A 4 -59.31 -24.18 -9.70
N THR A 5 -58.70 -24.20 -10.88
CA THR A 5 -59.24 -24.93 -12.05
C THR A 5 -59.27 -26.45 -11.80
N ASP A 6 -60.08 -27.19 -12.52
CA ASP A 6 -60.14 -28.64 -12.34
C ASP A 6 -58.83 -29.33 -12.69
N LYS A 7 -58.04 -28.78 -13.64
CA LYS A 7 -56.70 -29.24 -13.97
C LYS A 7 -55.71 -28.98 -12.86
N ALA A 8 -55.69 -27.78 -12.26
CA ALA A 8 -54.85 -27.46 -11.12
C ALA A 8 -55.17 -28.34 -9.89
N LYS A 9 -56.47 -28.60 -9.63
CA LYS A 9 -56.87 -29.55 -8.57
C LYS A 9 -56.36 -30.95 -8.82
N LYS A 10 -56.39 -31.47 -10.06
CA LYS A 10 -55.85 -32.78 -10.42
C LYS A 10 -54.34 -32.83 -10.19
N ALA A 11 -53.60 -31.80 -10.58
CA ALA A 11 -52.17 -31.70 -10.36
C ALA A 11 -51.81 -31.70 -8.85
N LEU A 12 -52.51 -30.92 -8.03
CA LEU A 12 -52.33 -30.89 -6.57
C LEU A 12 -52.70 -32.21 -5.90
N ASN A 13 -53.79 -32.87 -6.37
CA ASN A 13 -54.16 -34.20 -5.88
C ASN A 13 -53.12 -35.28 -6.23
N TYR A 14 -52.49 -35.17 -7.40
CA TYR A 14 -51.39 -36.06 -7.77
C TYR A 14 -50.17 -35.80 -6.90
N ALA A 15 -49.80 -34.54 -6.66
CA ALA A 15 -48.71 -34.15 -5.78
C ALA A 15 -48.88 -34.72 -4.35
N ASN A 16 -50.12 -34.66 -3.80
CA ASN A 16 -50.47 -35.30 -2.51
C ASN A 16 -50.30 -36.82 -2.51
N ARG A 17 -50.68 -37.48 -3.59
CA ARG A 17 -50.54 -38.95 -3.72
C ARG A 17 -49.05 -39.32 -3.85
N LEU A 18 -48.30 -38.57 -4.63
CA LEU A 18 -46.85 -38.80 -4.82
C LEU A 18 -46.10 -38.66 -3.52
N SER A 19 -46.32 -37.58 -2.77
CA SER A 19 -45.71 -37.36 -1.45
C SER A 19 -45.94 -38.55 -0.50
N ARG A 20 -47.19 -39.07 -0.45
CA ARG A 20 -47.54 -40.24 0.37
C ARG A 20 -46.86 -41.52 -0.10
N SER A 21 -46.73 -41.72 -1.43
CA SER A 21 -46.10 -42.93 -2.00
C SER A 21 -44.56 -42.90 -1.81
N SER A 22 -43.96 -41.71 -1.77
CA SER A 22 -42.53 -41.52 -1.49
C SER A 22 -42.19 -41.48 0.02
N GLY A 23 -43.19 -41.73 0.90
CA GLY A 23 -43.00 -41.78 2.35
C GLY A 23 -42.75 -40.39 3.02
N CYS A 24 -43.02 -39.31 2.32
CA CYS A 24 -42.88 -37.96 2.86
C CYS A 24 -44.10 -37.55 3.70
N ASN A 25 -43.87 -36.89 4.82
CA ASN A 25 -44.93 -36.37 5.72
C ASN A 25 -45.50 -35.02 5.22
N TYR A 26 -44.96 -34.47 4.13
CA TYR A 26 -45.35 -33.15 3.59
C TYR A 26 -45.36 -33.17 2.06
N VAL A 27 -46.12 -32.26 1.47
CA VAL A 27 -46.09 -32.01 0.04
C VAL A 27 -45.12 -30.89 -0.25
N GLY A 28 -44.02 -31.18 -0.93
CA GLY A 28 -43.02 -30.22 -1.36
C GLY A 28 -43.33 -29.66 -2.77
N THR A 29 -42.56 -28.65 -3.18
CA THR A 29 -42.69 -28.00 -4.48
C THR A 29 -42.35 -28.95 -5.63
N GLU A 30 -41.43 -29.90 -5.44
CA GLU A 30 -41.07 -30.99 -6.32
C GLU A 30 -42.26 -31.90 -6.65
N HIS A 31 -43.08 -32.18 -5.65
CA HIS A 31 -44.29 -32.96 -5.82
C HIS A 31 -45.32 -32.21 -6.68
N ILE A 32 -45.45 -30.87 -6.50
CA ILE A 32 -46.32 -30.04 -7.32
C ILE A 32 -45.84 -30.03 -8.77
N LEU A 33 -44.52 -29.89 -9.02
CA LEU A 33 -43.96 -29.92 -10.36
C LEU A 33 -44.27 -31.26 -11.07
N ALA A 34 -44.09 -32.38 -10.39
CA ALA A 34 -44.46 -33.70 -10.91
C ALA A 34 -45.95 -33.81 -11.15
N GLY A 35 -46.81 -33.23 -10.30
CA GLY A 35 -48.24 -33.17 -10.48
C GLY A 35 -48.67 -32.38 -11.70
N LEU A 36 -48.01 -31.26 -12.00
CA LEU A 36 -48.26 -30.44 -13.18
C LEU A 36 -47.94 -31.22 -14.48
N LEU A 37 -46.82 -31.91 -14.52
CA LEU A 37 -46.45 -32.77 -15.68
C LEU A 37 -47.41 -33.97 -15.86
N LYS A 38 -47.81 -34.63 -14.77
CA LYS A 38 -48.70 -35.78 -14.80
C LYS A 38 -50.12 -35.44 -15.24
N GLU A 39 -50.57 -34.22 -14.98
CA GLU A 39 -51.88 -33.75 -15.44
C GLU A 39 -51.96 -33.79 -17.00
N GLY A 40 -50.87 -33.40 -17.67
CA GLY A 40 -50.63 -33.63 -19.08
C GLY A 40 -51.41 -32.80 -20.11
N THR A 41 -52.47 -32.08 -19.68
CA THR A 41 -53.37 -31.33 -20.55
C THR A 41 -53.44 -29.84 -20.25
N GLY A 42 -52.75 -29.38 -19.19
CA GLY A 42 -52.67 -27.98 -18.79
C GLY A 42 -51.53 -27.25 -19.46
N VAL A 43 -51.62 -25.93 -19.53
CA VAL A 43 -50.57 -25.05 -20.08
C VAL A 43 -49.19 -25.34 -19.48
N ALA A 44 -49.13 -25.60 -18.18
CA ALA A 44 -47.85 -25.94 -17.54
C ALA A 44 -47.24 -27.24 -18.09
N ALA A 45 -48.07 -28.27 -18.31
CA ALA A 45 -47.57 -29.54 -18.86
C ALA A 45 -47.09 -29.40 -20.29
N GLU A 46 -47.80 -28.63 -21.13
CA GLU A 46 -47.41 -28.37 -22.52
C GLU A 46 -46.08 -27.63 -22.59
N VAL A 47 -45.91 -26.57 -21.81
CA VAL A 47 -44.68 -25.77 -21.78
C VAL A 47 -43.50 -26.58 -21.23
N LEU A 48 -43.67 -27.34 -20.16
CA LEU A 48 -42.63 -28.20 -19.59
C LEU A 48 -42.17 -29.26 -20.58
N THR A 49 -43.12 -29.92 -21.24
CA THR A 49 -42.80 -30.94 -22.25
C THR A 49 -42.11 -30.34 -23.48
N ALA A 50 -42.55 -29.17 -23.95
CA ALA A 50 -41.89 -28.44 -25.04
C ALA A 50 -40.44 -28.03 -24.71
N ASN A 51 -40.13 -27.90 -23.44
CA ASN A 51 -38.77 -27.62 -22.94
C ASN A 51 -38.01 -28.87 -22.46
N ASN A 52 -38.39 -30.07 -22.96
CA ASN A 52 -37.74 -31.35 -22.70
C ASN A 52 -37.74 -31.78 -21.22
N VAL A 53 -38.71 -31.37 -20.41
CA VAL A 53 -38.88 -31.85 -19.04
C VAL A 53 -39.77 -33.06 -19.05
N GLU A 54 -39.17 -34.26 -18.88
CA GLU A 54 -39.90 -35.54 -18.91
C GLU A 54 -40.26 -36.00 -17.50
N LEU A 55 -41.49 -36.55 -17.34
CA LEU A 55 -41.99 -36.99 -16.04
C LEU A 55 -41.14 -38.12 -15.44
N GLU A 56 -40.69 -39.09 -16.27
CA GLU A 56 -39.94 -40.24 -15.75
C GLU A 56 -38.56 -39.83 -15.25
N ALA A 57 -37.91 -38.89 -15.94
CA ALA A 57 -36.62 -38.31 -15.49
C ALA A 57 -36.79 -37.51 -14.22
N LEU A 58 -37.85 -36.70 -14.12
CA LEU A 58 -38.18 -35.95 -12.91
C LEU A 58 -38.43 -36.83 -11.70
N LEU A 59 -39.21 -37.91 -11.85
CA LEU A 59 -39.50 -38.83 -10.74
C LEU A 59 -38.25 -39.52 -10.23
N LYS A 60 -37.33 -39.95 -11.12
CA LYS A 60 -36.02 -40.50 -10.69
C LYS A 60 -35.21 -39.52 -9.87
N LEU A 61 -35.15 -38.26 -10.28
CA LEU A 61 -34.44 -37.22 -9.53
C LEU A 61 -35.09 -36.92 -8.19
N ILE A 62 -36.41 -36.97 -8.10
CA ILE A 62 -37.13 -36.81 -6.82
C ILE A 62 -36.79 -37.97 -5.89
N ASP A 63 -36.81 -39.21 -6.35
CA ASP A 63 -36.46 -40.39 -5.57
C ASP A 63 -35.00 -40.34 -5.05
N GLU A 64 -34.05 -39.87 -5.87
CA GLU A 64 -32.66 -39.69 -5.47
C GLU A 64 -32.49 -38.59 -4.38
N LEU A 65 -33.25 -37.52 -4.49
CA LEU A 65 -33.20 -36.42 -3.50
C LEU A 65 -33.87 -36.77 -2.16
N VAL A 66 -34.97 -37.52 -2.21
CA VAL A 66 -35.71 -37.92 -0.97
C VAL A 66 -34.95 -39.01 -0.20
N ALA A 67 -34.17 -39.86 -0.87
CA ALA A 67 -33.34 -40.87 -0.23
C ALA A 67 -32.19 -40.28 0.62
N ALA A 68 -31.89 -38.99 0.47
CA ALA A 68 -30.82 -38.27 1.16
C ALA A 68 -31.29 -37.33 2.30
N GLY A 69 -32.57 -37.24 2.62
CA GLY A 69 -33.14 -36.21 3.49
C GLY A 69 -33.44 -36.66 4.91
N GLU A 70 -32.90 -35.88 5.89
CA GLU A 70 -33.27 -35.92 7.30
C GLU A 70 -34.72 -35.49 7.56
N GLU A 71 -35.33 -35.94 8.66
CA GLU A 71 -36.69 -35.61 9.08
C GLU A 71 -36.92 -34.09 9.19
N VAL A 72 -37.65 -33.51 8.25
CA VAL A 72 -38.12 -32.12 8.38
C VAL A 72 -39.34 -32.05 9.27
N THR A 73 -39.24 -31.55 10.46
CA THR A 73 -40.22 -31.52 11.52
C THR A 73 -41.21 -30.37 11.48
N VAL A 74 -41.66 -29.87 10.34
CA VAL A 74 -42.75 -28.87 10.31
C VAL A 74 -43.65 -29.12 9.11
N ALA A 75 -44.72 -29.84 9.33
CA ALA A 75 -45.89 -29.81 8.44
C ALA A 75 -46.88 -28.76 8.99
N ASP A 76 -47.30 -27.84 8.15
CA ASP A 76 -48.40 -26.94 8.46
C ASP A 76 -49.72 -27.72 8.50
N ARG A 77 -50.81 -27.10 9.02
CA ARG A 77 -52.11 -27.74 9.28
C ARG A 77 -52.70 -28.47 8.05
N ASP A 78 -52.28 -28.13 6.82
CA ASP A 78 -52.74 -28.72 5.55
C ASP A 78 -51.78 -29.74 4.90
N GLY A 79 -50.65 -30.07 5.58
CA GLY A 79 -49.68 -31.06 5.07
C GLY A 79 -48.75 -30.54 3.96
N TYR A 80 -48.70 -29.23 3.71
CA TYR A 80 -47.78 -28.60 2.77
C TYR A 80 -46.51 -28.12 3.48
N SER A 81 -45.37 -28.16 2.79
CA SER A 81 -44.17 -27.55 3.31
C SER A 81 -44.31 -26.00 3.35
N PRO A 82 -43.62 -25.30 4.22
CA PRO A 82 -43.68 -23.83 4.27
C PRO A 82 -43.41 -23.18 2.90
N ARG A 83 -42.44 -23.70 2.15
CA ARG A 83 -42.12 -23.24 0.79
C ARG A 83 -43.23 -23.54 -0.21
N THR A 84 -43.89 -24.66 -0.08
CA THR A 84 -45.05 -25.03 -0.91
C THR A 84 -46.21 -24.07 -0.66
N GLN A 85 -46.43 -23.70 0.61
CA GLN A 85 -47.45 -22.73 0.98
C GLN A 85 -47.19 -21.38 0.33
N MET A 86 -45.95 -20.92 0.35
CA MET A 86 -45.53 -19.66 -0.31
C MET A 86 -45.78 -19.72 -1.84
N VAL A 87 -45.49 -20.83 -2.50
CA VAL A 87 -45.76 -21.02 -3.92
C VAL A 87 -47.26 -20.97 -4.21
N LEU A 88 -48.09 -21.58 -3.34
CA LEU A 88 -49.56 -21.54 -3.50
C LEU A 88 -50.13 -20.12 -3.30
N ASP A 89 -49.63 -19.37 -2.34
CA ASP A 89 -50.02 -17.97 -2.10
C ASP A 89 -49.60 -17.09 -3.27
N ARG A 90 -48.39 -17.28 -3.77
CA ARG A 90 -47.89 -16.58 -4.96
C ARG A 90 -48.65 -16.96 -6.24
N ALA A 91 -49.11 -18.18 -6.37
CA ALA A 91 -49.96 -18.58 -7.48
C ALA A 91 -51.31 -17.83 -7.48
N ARG A 92 -51.84 -17.50 -6.29
CA ARG A 92 -53.04 -16.65 -6.15
C ARG A 92 -52.75 -15.20 -6.61
N GLU A 93 -51.64 -14.64 -6.17
CA GLU A 93 -51.20 -13.31 -6.61
C GLU A 93 -51.03 -13.23 -8.15
N MET A 94 -50.48 -14.31 -8.75
CA MET A 94 -50.36 -14.37 -10.20
C MET A 94 -51.74 -14.44 -10.88
N ALA A 95 -52.67 -15.19 -10.35
CA ALA A 95 -54.05 -15.27 -10.90
C ALA A 95 -54.74 -13.92 -10.81
N ASP A 96 -54.62 -13.20 -9.69
CA ASP A 96 -55.16 -11.83 -9.54
C ASP A 96 -54.52 -10.86 -10.54
N ARG A 97 -53.23 -10.99 -10.76
CA ARG A 97 -52.46 -10.10 -11.64
C ARG A 97 -52.82 -10.24 -13.12
N PHE A 98 -53.09 -11.47 -13.55
CA PHE A 98 -53.54 -11.81 -14.92
C PHE A 98 -55.06 -11.77 -15.08
N ASP A 99 -55.78 -11.15 -14.14
CA ASP A 99 -57.23 -11.01 -14.13
C ASP A 99 -57.98 -12.30 -14.38
N SER A 100 -57.45 -13.39 -13.84
CA SER A 100 -57.97 -14.75 -13.99
C SER A 100 -58.97 -15.11 -12.89
N GLU A 101 -60.20 -15.51 -13.25
CA GLU A 101 -61.21 -15.92 -12.26
C GLU A 101 -60.86 -17.18 -11.45
N ARG A 102 -59.89 -17.96 -11.91
CA ARG A 102 -59.46 -19.24 -11.28
C ARG A 102 -57.92 -19.42 -11.37
N ILE A 103 -57.33 -20.05 -10.34
CA ILE A 103 -55.95 -20.44 -10.35
C ILE A 103 -55.73 -21.65 -11.23
N GLY A 104 -55.04 -21.50 -12.36
CA GLY A 104 -54.70 -22.54 -13.31
C GLY A 104 -53.32 -23.17 -13.08
N THR A 105 -52.98 -24.17 -13.93
CA THR A 105 -51.66 -24.84 -13.92
C THR A 105 -50.53 -23.89 -14.26
N GLU A 106 -50.78 -22.92 -15.15
CA GLU A 106 -49.88 -21.82 -15.57
C GLU A 106 -49.47 -20.97 -14.37
N HIS A 107 -50.43 -20.56 -13.53
CA HIS A 107 -50.14 -19.76 -12.35
C HIS A 107 -49.29 -20.50 -11.31
N LEU A 108 -49.51 -21.81 -11.17
CA LEU A 108 -48.69 -22.65 -10.29
C LEU A 108 -47.24 -22.76 -10.79
N LEU A 109 -47.05 -22.94 -12.11
CA LEU A 109 -45.70 -23.02 -12.69
C LEU A 109 -44.98 -21.67 -12.67
N LEU A 110 -45.68 -20.57 -12.97
CA LEU A 110 -45.15 -19.23 -12.82
C LEU A 110 -44.71 -18.93 -11.40
N ALA A 111 -45.49 -19.36 -10.41
CA ALA A 111 -45.16 -19.19 -8.99
C ALA A 111 -43.89 -19.97 -8.59
N ILE A 112 -43.75 -21.23 -9.10
CA ILE A 112 -42.54 -22.04 -8.91
C ILE A 112 -41.31 -21.35 -9.52
N ILE A 113 -41.42 -20.84 -10.76
CA ILE A 113 -40.30 -20.17 -11.45
C ILE A 113 -39.91 -18.88 -10.73
N LYS A 114 -40.91 -18.13 -10.23
CA LYS A 114 -40.67 -16.87 -9.47
C LYS A 114 -40.10 -17.09 -8.08
N GLU A 115 -40.40 -18.23 -7.43
CA GLU A 115 -39.82 -18.54 -6.11
C GLU A 115 -38.30 -18.78 -6.19
N GLY A 116 -37.81 -19.29 -7.33
CA GLY A 116 -36.37 -19.38 -7.62
C GLY A 116 -35.57 -20.35 -6.74
N ASP A 117 -35.70 -20.29 -5.43
CA ASP A 117 -34.97 -21.13 -4.46
C ASP A 117 -35.88 -22.21 -3.85
N CYS A 118 -36.55 -23.00 -4.67
CA CYS A 118 -37.32 -24.16 -4.21
C CYS A 118 -36.82 -25.45 -4.87
N ALA A 119 -37.20 -26.61 -4.31
CA ALA A 119 -36.79 -27.91 -4.80
C ALA A 119 -37.21 -28.10 -6.30
N ALA A 120 -38.41 -27.66 -6.67
CA ALA A 120 -38.88 -27.70 -8.05
C ALA A 120 -37.99 -26.90 -9.01
N SER A 121 -37.55 -25.68 -8.63
CA SER A 121 -36.66 -24.85 -9.47
C SER A 121 -35.29 -25.44 -9.61
N ARG A 122 -34.73 -26.05 -8.56
CA ARG A 122 -33.48 -26.80 -8.64
C ARG A 122 -33.54 -28.00 -9.57
N LEU A 123 -34.64 -28.75 -9.51
CA LEU A 123 -34.88 -29.86 -10.41
C LEU A 123 -34.97 -29.40 -11.87
N LEU A 124 -35.70 -28.34 -12.16
CA LEU A 124 -35.78 -27.76 -13.49
C LEU A 124 -34.40 -27.35 -14.03
N ASN A 125 -33.58 -26.73 -13.21
CA ASN A 125 -32.22 -26.38 -13.60
C ASN A 125 -31.34 -27.61 -13.84
N THR A 126 -31.45 -28.65 -13.01
CA THR A 126 -30.72 -29.92 -13.16
C THR A 126 -31.10 -30.64 -14.46
N MET A 127 -32.37 -30.56 -14.85
CA MET A 127 -32.87 -31.10 -16.13
C MET A 127 -32.52 -30.21 -17.34
N GLY A 128 -31.80 -29.09 -17.15
CA GLY A 128 -31.39 -28.18 -18.24
C GLY A 128 -32.50 -27.26 -18.75
N ALA A 129 -33.65 -27.20 -18.05
CA ALA A 129 -34.74 -26.30 -18.42
C ALA A 129 -34.39 -24.87 -18.00
N ASN A 130 -34.40 -23.92 -18.95
CA ASN A 130 -34.10 -22.52 -18.66
C ASN A 130 -35.34 -21.81 -18.08
N PRO A 131 -35.32 -21.36 -16.82
CA PRO A 131 -36.47 -20.71 -16.17
C PRO A 131 -36.99 -19.49 -16.92
N GLN A 132 -36.12 -18.72 -17.57
CA GLN A 132 -36.51 -17.54 -18.31
C GLN A 132 -37.26 -17.91 -19.61
N LYS A 133 -36.79 -18.95 -20.27
CA LYS A 133 -37.49 -19.48 -21.46
C LYS A 133 -38.85 -20.03 -21.07
N LEU A 134 -38.94 -20.82 -20.00
CA LEU A 134 -40.20 -21.29 -19.45
C LEU A 134 -41.18 -20.15 -19.13
N PHE A 135 -40.68 -19.08 -18.51
CA PHE A 135 -41.52 -17.92 -18.18
C PHE A 135 -42.08 -17.25 -19.43
N VAL A 136 -41.25 -17.04 -20.47
CA VAL A 136 -41.69 -16.47 -21.76
C VAL A 136 -42.71 -17.40 -22.46
N ASP A 137 -42.42 -18.70 -22.47
CA ASP A 137 -43.28 -19.69 -23.12
C ASP A 137 -44.65 -19.80 -22.44
N ILE A 138 -44.71 -19.69 -21.09
CA ILE A 138 -45.96 -19.66 -20.32
C ILE A 138 -46.78 -18.39 -20.66
N LEU A 139 -46.15 -17.21 -20.66
CA LEU A 139 -46.83 -15.96 -21.00
C LEU A 139 -47.41 -16.03 -22.44
N ALA A 140 -46.64 -16.53 -23.39
CA ALA A 140 -47.08 -16.71 -24.75
C ALA A 140 -48.27 -17.71 -24.85
N ALA A 141 -48.25 -18.80 -24.08
CA ALA A 141 -49.36 -19.77 -24.02
C ALA A 141 -50.62 -19.20 -23.34
N MET A 142 -50.47 -18.22 -22.44
CA MET A 142 -51.57 -17.50 -21.81
C MET A 142 -52.14 -16.38 -22.73
N GLY A 143 -51.49 -16.05 -23.86
CA GLY A 143 -51.88 -15.00 -24.75
C GLY A 143 -51.41 -13.59 -24.34
N GLU A 144 -50.49 -13.52 -23.39
CA GLU A 144 -49.87 -12.28 -22.90
C GLU A 144 -48.64 -11.92 -23.75
N ASP A 145 -48.41 -10.60 -23.96
CA ASP A 145 -47.21 -10.16 -24.69
C ASP A 145 -45.96 -10.16 -23.80
N PRO A 146 -44.97 -11.06 -24.04
CA PRO A 146 -43.78 -11.15 -23.25
C PRO A 146 -42.95 -9.84 -23.25
N ALA A 147 -43.14 -8.95 -24.23
CA ALA A 147 -42.41 -7.70 -24.30
C ALA A 147 -42.80 -6.72 -23.17
N GLN A 148 -44.05 -6.81 -22.68
CA GLN A 148 -44.52 -5.98 -21.56
C GLN A 148 -43.86 -6.38 -20.22
N TYR A 149 -43.37 -7.62 -20.11
CA TYR A 149 -42.76 -8.19 -18.92
C TYR A 149 -41.21 -8.27 -19.00
N ARG A 150 -40.62 -7.57 -20.02
CA ARG A 150 -39.16 -7.61 -20.27
C ARG A 150 -38.31 -7.19 -19.07
N GLU A 151 -38.75 -6.23 -18.31
CA GLU A 151 -38.03 -5.81 -17.08
C GLU A 151 -38.08 -6.89 -16.00
N GLU A 152 -39.16 -7.65 -15.89
CA GLU A 152 -39.26 -8.75 -14.94
C GLU A 152 -38.46 -9.97 -15.39
N ILE A 153 -38.41 -10.23 -16.70
CA ILE A 153 -37.55 -11.27 -17.26
C ILE A 153 -36.08 -10.98 -17.01
N GLN A 154 -35.67 -9.71 -17.02
CA GLN A 154 -34.30 -9.29 -16.67
C GLN A 154 -34.04 -9.22 -15.16
N ARG A 155 -35.05 -8.89 -14.35
CA ARG A 155 -35.00 -8.89 -12.90
C ARG A 155 -34.88 -10.31 -12.31
N GLY A 156 -35.38 -11.34 -12.95
CA GLY A 156 -35.24 -12.74 -12.51
C GLY A 156 -33.80 -13.30 -12.47
N ARG A 157 -32.81 -12.46 -12.72
CA ARG A 157 -31.39 -12.83 -12.57
C ARG A 157 -30.79 -12.50 -11.18
N ASN A 158 -31.43 -11.65 -10.39
CA ASN A 158 -30.86 -11.14 -9.12
C ASN A 158 -31.91 -10.70 -8.11
N GLU A 159 -33.01 -11.43 -7.87
CA GLU A 159 -33.85 -11.04 -6.72
C GLU A 159 -34.56 -12.29 -6.12
N GLU A 160 -33.99 -12.84 -5.04
CA GLU A 160 -34.77 -12.86 -3.80
C GLU A 160 -35.38 -11.47 -3.68
N ALA A 161 -36.69 -11.32 -3.47
CA ALA A 161 -37.29 -10.05 -3.09
C ALA A 161 -36.69 -9.66 -1.75
N THR A 162 -35.54 -8.99 -1.79
CA THR A 162 -34.84 -8.55 -0.62
C THR A 162 -35.68 -7.47 0.02
N LEU A 163 -35.97 -7.62 1.30
CA LEU A 163 -36.59 -6.57 2.12
C LEU A 163 -35.73 -5.29 2.08
N THR A 164 -34.56 -5.34 1.41
CA THR A 164 -33.50 -4.33 1.41
C THR A 164 -32.98 -3.99 0.02
N PRO A 165 -33.81 -3.60 -0.99
CA PRO A 165 -33.37 -3.39 -2.37
C PRO A 165 -32.40 -2.21 -2.53
N THR A 166 -32.58 -1.13 -1.77
CA THR A 166 -31.67 0.02 -1.81
C THR A 166 -30.34 -0.30 -1.13
N LEU A 167 -30.39 -1.00 -0.01
CA LEU A 167 -29.19 -1.47 0.70
C LEU A 167 -28.35 -2.37 -0.20
N ASP A 168 -28.96 -3.35 -0.87
CA ASP A 168 -28.24 -4.29 -1.73
C ASP A 168 -27.58 -3.63 -2.94
N GLN A 169 -28.12 -2.51 -3.41
CA GLN A 169 -27.53 -1.73 -4.50
C GLN A 169 -26.23 -1.02 -4.08
N TYR A 170 -26.11 -0.60 -2.80
CA TYR A 170 -24.99 0.17 -2.27
C TYR A 170 -24.20 -0.58 -1.19
N SER A 171 -24.24 -1.90 -1.21
CA SER A 171 -23.55 -2.70 -0.21
C SER A 171 -23.01 -4.02 -0.75
N ARG A 172 -22.15 -4.65 0.04
CA ARG A 172 -21.65 -5.99 -0.19
C ARG A 172 -22.10 -6.89 0.94
N ASP A 173 -22.78 -7.98 0.62
CA ASP A 173 -23.19 -8.99 1.59
C ASP A 173 -22.00 -9.91 1.93
N LEU A 174 -21.37 -9.65 3.10
CA LEU A 174 -20.25 -10.45 3.59
C LEU A 174 -20.70 -11.87 3.98
N THR A 175 -21.91 -12.04 4.49
CA THR A 175 -22.46 -13.37 4.85
C THR A 175 -22.69 -14.23 3.62
N ALA A 176 -23.22 -13.64 2.54
CA ALA A 176 -23.36 -14.33 1.25
C ALA A 176 -22.00 -14.67 0.62
N MET A 177 -21.02 -13.76 0.72
CA MET A 177 -19.65 -14.02 0.26
C MET A 177 -18.97 -15.14 1.06
N ALA A 178 -19.17 -15.17 2.39
CA ALA A 178 -18.68 -16.24 3.25
C ALA A 178 -19.26 -17.59 2.86
N ARG A 179 -20.60 -17.68 2.63
CA ARG A 179 -21.26 -18.90 2.14
C ARG A 179 -20.72 -19.37 0.79
N ALA A 180 -20.38 -18.44 -0.08
CA ALA A 180 -19.79 -18.73 -1.39
C ALA A 180 -18.30 -19.06 -1.34
N GLY A 181 -17.66 -19.03 -0.16
CA GLY A 181 -16.20 -19.25 0.00
C GLY A 181 -15.33 -18.20 -0.71
N ARG A 182 -15.82 -16.97 -0.80
CA ARG A 182 -15.13 -15.85 -1.49
C ARG A 182 -14.38 -14.92 -0.56
N LEU A 183 -14.45 -15.14 0.76
CA LEU A 183 -13.70 -14.38 1.74
C LEU A 183 -12.38 -15.07 2.03
N ASP A 184 -11.36 -14.27 2.30
CA ASP A 184 -10.06 -14.77 2.71
C ASP A 184 -10.10 -15.34 4.15
N PRO A 185 -9.27 -16.33 4.48
CA PRO A 185 -9.22 -16.88 5.83
C PRO A 185 -8.68 -15.84 6.81
N VAL A 186 -9.38 -15.68 7.92
CA VAL A 186 -8.97 -14.76 9.00
C VAL A 186 -8.18 -15.54 10.05
N ILE A 187 -6.99 -15.05 10.36
CA ILE A 187 -6.02 -15.73 11.22
C ILE A 187 -5.54 -14.77 12.29
N GLY A 188 -5.43 -15.25 13.53
CA GLY A 188 -4.83 -14.50 14.65
C GLY A 188 -5.66 -13.32 15.17
N ARG A 189 -6.96 -13.29 14.89
CA ARG A 189 -7.91 -12.23 15.34
C ARG A 189 -9.10 -12.78 16.11
N GLU A 190 -8.96 -13.93 16.73
CA GLU A 190 -10.03 -14.62 17.46
C GLU A 190 -10.50 -13.80 18.64
N LYS A 191 -9.58 -13.14 19.39
CA LYS A 191 -9.90 -12.35 20.58
C LYS A 191 -10.74 -11.11 20.24
N GLU A 192 -10.35 -10.40 19.21
CA GLU A 192 -11.06 -9.22 18.74
C GLU A 192 -12.44 -9.61 18.17
N THR A 193 -12.50 -10.68 17.39
CA THR A 193 -13.74 -11.23 16.82
C THR A 193 -14.70 -11.62 17.94
N GLU A 194 -14.25 -12.36 18.94
CA GLU A 194 -15.06 -12.75 20.11
C GLU A 194 -15.54 -11.50 20.87
N ARG A 195 -14.67 -10.51 21.06
CA ARG A 195 -15.01 -9.26 21.72
C ARG A 195 -16.10 -8.49 21.00
N VAL A 196 -16.03 -8.41 19.67
CA VAL A 196 -17.06 -7.78 18.83
C VAL A 196 -18.41 -8.53 19.00
N ILE A 197 -18.41 -9.85 18.91
CA ILE A 197 -19.61 -10.68 19.09
C ILE A 197 -20.20 -10.47 20.49
N GLN A 198 -19.38 -10.43 21.54
CA GLN A 198 -19.85 -10.12 22.90
C GLN A 198 -20.55 -8.77 22.98
N ILE A 199 -20.02 -7.74 22.31
CA ILE A 199 -20.61 -6.40 22.29
C ILE A 199 -21.95 -6.42 21.55
N LEU A 200 -22.03 -7.09 20.41
CA LEU A 200 -23.28 -7.23 19.63
C LEU A 200 -24.41 -7.88 20.44
N CYS A 201 -24.08 -8.79 21.35
CA CYS A 201 -25.05 -9.46 22.23
C CYS A 201 -25.51 -8.60 23.44
N ARG A 202 -24.94 -7.40 23.65
CA ARG A 202 -25.31 -6.53 24.77
C ARG A 202 -26.67 -5.86 24.54
N ARG A 203 -27.40 -5.59 25.66
CA ARG A 203 -28.65 -4.84 25.61
C ARG A 203 -28.48 -3.36 25.27
N GLY A 204 -27.34 -2.77 25.61
CA GLY A 204 -27.01 -1.37 25.35
C GLY A 204 -25.53 -1.21 25.04
N LYS A 205 -25.13 -0.17 24.32
CA LYS A 205 -23.79 0.00 23.72
C LYS A 205 -23.41 -1.26 22.90
N ASN A 206 -24.35 -1.71 22.08
CA ASN A 206 -24.25 -2.93 21.27
C ASN A 206 -23.72 -2.67 19.86
N ASN A 207 -23.13 -1.50 19.62
CA ASN A 207 -22.47 -1.16 18.39
C ASN A 207 -20.95 -1.15 18.62
N PRO A 208 -20.20 -2.16 18.21
CA PRO A 208 -18.75 -2.16 18.30
C PRO A 208 -18.13 -1.19 17.28
N CYS A 209 -17.06 -0.51 17.69
CA CYS A 209 -16.25 0.30 16.80
C CYS A 209 -14.80 -0.19 16.87
N LEU A 210 -14.30 -0.75 15.77
CA LEU A 210 -12.93 -1.19 15.62
C LEU A 210 -12.03 0.02 15.45
N ILE A 211 -11.09 0.21 16.36
CA ILE A 211 -10.20 1.38 16.39
C ILE A 211 -8.76 0.89 16.26
N GLY A 212 -8.05 1.39 15.28
CA GLY A 212 -6.64 1.02 15.06
C GLY A 212 -6.07 1.74 13.86
N GLU A 213 -4.77 1.62 13.69
CA GLU A 213 -4.05 2.22 12.57
C GLU A 213 -4.50 1.61 11.22
N PRO A 214 -4.29 2.33 10.10
CA PRO A 214 -4.57 1.76 8.77
C PRO A 214 -3.73 0.50 8.52
N GLY A 215 -4.33 -0.53 7.90
CA GLY A 215 -3.59 -1.75 7.54
C GLY A 215 -3.40 -2.79 8.66
N VAL A 216 -3.92 -2.55 9.89
CA VAL A 216 -3.81 -3.55 10.99
C VAL A 216 -4.80 -4.72 10.89
N GLY A 217 -5.69 -4.71 9.88
CA GLY A 217 -6.64 -5.81 9.63
C GLY A 217 -8.04 -5.62 10.25
N LYS A 218 -8.52 -4.39 10.43
CA LYS A 218 -9.89 -4.12 10.95
C LYS A 218 -10.98 -4.77 10.10
N THR A 219 -10.89 -4.66 8.79
CA THR A 219 -11.85 -5.25 7.84
C THR A 219 -11.82 -6.77 7.88
N ALA A 220 -10.64 -7.38 8.04
CA ALA A 220 -10.47 -8.82 8.18
C ALA A 220 -11.23 -9.38 9.41
N ILE A 221 -11.25 -8.66 10.54
CA ILE A 221 -12.03 -9.05 11.72
C ILE A 221 -13.52 -9.14 11.38
N VAL A 222 -14.04 -8.19 10.60
CA VAL A 222 -15.45 -8.18 10.19
C VAL A 222 -15.77 -9.34 9.24
N GLU A 223 -14.86 -9.66 8.33
CA GLU A 223 -14.95 -10.85 7.47
C GLU A 223 -14.91 -12.14 8.29
N GLY A 224 -14.09 -12.20 9.35
CA GLY A 224 -14.07 -13.30 10.32
C GLY A 224 -15.38 -13.46 11.07
N ILE A 225 -16.07 -12.36 11.41
CA ILE A 225 -17.40 -12.41 11.98
C ILE A 225 -18.40 -12.99 10.98
N ALA A 226 -18.33 -12.57 9.70
CA ALA A 226 -19.19 -13.13 8.65
C ALA A 226 -18.98 -14.64 8.48
N GLN A 227 -17.75 -15.11 8.52
CA GLN A 227 -17.42 -16.54 8.50
C GLN A 227 -17.94 -17.26 9.73
N SER A 228 -17.83 -16.67 10.93
CA SER A 228 -18.33 -17.23 12.18
C SER A 228 -19.86 -17.32 12.20
N LEU A 229 -20.56 -16.34 11.63
CA LEU A 229 -22.02 -16.36 11.45
C LEU A 229 -22.45 -17.53 10.54
N VAL A 230 -21.75 -17.75 9.43
CA VAL A 230 -22.07 -18.84 8.49
C VAL A 230 -21.76 -20.23 9.06
N ASN A 231 -20.67 -20.32 9.85
CA ASN A 231 -20.24 -21.58 10.47
C ASN A 231 -21.04 -21.93 11.74
N GLY A 232 -21.92 -21.05 12.20
CA GLY A 232 -22.71 -21.28 13.41
C GLY A 232 -21.92 -21.14 14.72
N ASN A 233 -20.72 -20.56 14.68
CA ASN A 233 -19.86 -20.36 15.86
C ASN A 233 -20.16 -19.03 16.57
N VAL A 234 -21.47 -18.71 16.71
CA VAL A 234 -21.94 -17.47 17.33
C VAL A 234 -23.14 -17.76 18.24
N PRO A 235 -23.41 -16.92 19.23
CA PRO A 235 -24.61 -17.03 20.06
C PRO A 235 -25.90 -16.87 19.25
N ASP A 236 -26.99 -17.53 19.67
CA ASP A 236 -28.33 -17.52 19.02
C ASP A 236 -28.86 -16.12 18.70
N ILE A 237 -28.52 -15.11 19.52
CA ILE A 237 -28.96 -13.71 19.36
C ILE A 237 -28.49 -13.11 18.03
N VAL A 238 -27.36 -13.56 17.51
CA VAL A 238 -26.75 -13.04 16.26
C VAL A 238 -26.69 -14.08 15.15
N ALA A 239 -27.10 -15.32 15.40
CA ALA A 239 -26.97 -16.44 14.46
C ALA A 239 -27.73 -16.21 13.12
N ASP A 240 -28.92 -15.60 13.18
CA ASP A 240 -29.76 -15.34 12.00
C ASP A 240 -29.48 -13.98 11.36
N LYS A 241 -28.41 -13.28 11.81
CA LYS A 241 -28.08 -11.96 11.28
C LYS A 241 -27.32 -12.05 9.96
N ARG A 242 -27.63 -11.11 9.08
CA ARG A 242 -26.97 -10.88 7.80
C ARG A 242 -26.00 -9.72 7.96
N LEU A 243 -24.70 -9.95 7.75
CA LEU A 243 -23.67 -8.92 7.84
C LEU A 243 -23.40 -8.30 6.47
N VAL A 244 -23.63 -7.00 6.38
CA VAL A 244 -23.60 -6.25 5.13
C VAL A 244 -22.66 -5.06 5.25
N SER A 245 -21.69 -4.93 4.35
CA SER A 245 -20.75 -3.82 4.28
C SER A 245 -21.30 -2.71 3.39
N LEU A 246 -21.52 -1.51 3.94
CA LEU A 246 -22.08 -0.37 3.23
C LEU A 246 -20.99 0.37 2.44
N ASP A 247 -21.22 0.60 1.14
CA ASP A 247 -20.35 1.40 0.28
C ASP A 247 -20.76 2.88 0.35
N MET A 248 -20.06 3.63 1.20
CA MET A 248 -20.30 5.06 1.35
C MET A 248 -19.97 5.85 0.10
N SER A 249 -18.92 5.46 -0.62
CA SER A 249 -18.51 6.11 -1.86
C SER A 249 -19.57 5.96 -2.94
N GLY A 250 -20.17 4.78 -3.05
CA GLY A 250 -21.29 4.50 -3.95
C GLY A 250 -22.56 5.30 -3.64
N LEU A 251 -22.86 5.50 -2.35
CA LEU A 251 -24.01 6.29 -1.89
C LEU A 251 -23.86 7.79 -2.25
N VAL A 252 -22.67 8.34 -2.15
CA VAL A 252 -22.35 9.75 -2.49
C VAL A 252 -22.22 9.92 -4.01
N ALA A 253 -21.67 8.93 -4.71
CA ALA A 253 -21.50 8.98 -6.16
C ALA A 253 -22.85 9.19 -6.87
N LYS A 254 -22.85 10.05 -7.91
CA LYS A 254 -24.04 10.39 -8.70
C LYS A 254 -25.14 11.18 -7.96
N SER A 255 -24.94 11.63 -6.72
CA SER A 255 -25.83 12.58 -6.09
C SER A 255 -25.45 14.01 -6.54
N LYS A 256 -26.28 14.65 -7.36
CA LYS A 256 -26.08 16.05 -7.78
C LYS A 256 -26.45 17.05 -6.68
N TYR A 257 -27.28 16.63 -5.73
CA TYR A 257 -27.81 17.47 -4.65
C TYR A 257 -27.72 16.76 -3.30
N ARG A 258 -27.47 17.55 -2.25
CA ARG A 258 -27.40 17.07 -0.85
C ARG A 258 -28.61 16.23 -0.42
N GLY A 259 -29.80 16.61 -0.83
CA GLY A 259 -31.05 15.91 -0.47
C GLY A 259 -31.13 14.48 -1.02
N GLU A 260 -30.55 14.19 -2.18
CA GLU A 260 -30.56 12.85 -2.77
C GLU A 260 -29.76 11.84 -1.93
N PHE A 261 -28.63 12.27 -1.38
CA PHE A 261 -27.81 11.45 -0.49
C PHE A 261 -28.53 11.17 0.85
N GLU A 262 -29.11 12.22 1.46
CA GLU A 262 -29.89 12.08 2.69
C GLU A 262 -31.08 11.14 2.52
N ASP A 263 -31.78 11.23 1.39
CA ASP A 263 -32.91 10.35 1.09
C ASP A 263 -32.49 8.89 0.84
N ARG A 264 -31.34 8.64 0.22
CA ARG A 264 -30.79 7.30 0.05
C ARG A 264 -30.42 6.65 1.39
N ILE A 265 -29.70 7.37 2.25
CA ILE A 265 -29.38 6.88 3.60
C ILE A 265 -30.64 6.61 4.41
N LYS A 266 -31.64 7.50 4.36
CA LYS A 266 -32.91 7.27 5.05
C LYS A 266 -33.60 5.99 4.58
N LYS A 267 -33.62 5.76 3.26
CA LYS A 267 -34.19 4.52 2.68
C LYS A 267 -33.42 3.30 3.17
N VAL A 268 -32.08 3.32 3.11
CA VAL A 268 -31.24 2.21 3.59
C VAL A 268 -31.51 1.91 5.07
N ILE A 269 -31.60 2.94 5.92
CA ILE A 269 -31.88 2.75 7.35
C ILE A 269 -33.26 2.18 7.58
N ASN A 270 -34.29 2.69 6.91
CA ASN A 270 -35.65 2.17 7.00
C ASN A 270 -35.74 0.72 6.53
N GLU A 271 -35.02 0.35 5.49
CA GLU A 271 -34.93 -1.04 5.02
C GLU A 271 -34.26 -1.93 6.08
N VAL A 272 -33.16 -1.48 6.69
CA VAL A 272 -32.46 -2.22 7.78
C VAL A 272 -33.36 -2.37 9.02
N GLU A 273 -34.08 -1.30 9.42
CA GLU A 273 -35.06 -1.34 10.53
C GLU A 273 -36.18 -2.33 10.23
N THR A 274 -36.72 -2.32 9.01
CA THR A 274 -37.83 -3.20 8.60
C THR A 274 -37.39 -4.66 8.54
N ALA A 275 -36.18 -4.92 8.03
CA ALA A 275 -35.64 -6.27 7.92
C ALA A 275 -35.28 -6.88 9.29
N GLY A 276 -34.83 -6.08 10.26
CA GLY A 276 -34.55 -6.47 11.64
C GLY A 276 -33.41 -7.48 11.85
N ASN A 277 -32.96 -8.15 10.80
CA ASN A 277 -31.89 -9.16 10.82
C ASN A 277 -30.56 -8.70 10.21
N VAL A 278 -30.38 -7.40 9.92
CA VAL A 278 -29.18 -6.86 9.28
C VAL A 278 -28.22 -6.31 10.31
N LEU A 279 -26.94 -6.70 10.21
CA LEU A 279 -25.80 -6.06 10.86
C LEU A 279 -25.11 -5.21 9.82
N LEU A 280 -25.06 -3.92 10.04
CA LEU A 280 -24.45 -2.98 9.09
C LEU A 280 -22.99 -2.76 9.44
N PHE A 281 -22.07 -3.05 8.53
CA PHE A 281 -20.67 -2.68 8.66
C PHE A 281 -20.39 -1.39 7.90
N ILE A 282 -19.74 -0.45 8.56
CA ILE A 282 -19.34 0.84 7.99
C ILE A 282 -17.85 1.01 8.20
N ASP A 283 -17.11 0.87 7.11
CA ASP A 283 -15.69 1.22 7.11
C ASP A 283 -15.53 2.74 7.06
N GLU A 284 -14.45 3.25 7.63
CA GLU A 284 -14.22 4.70 7.77
C GLU A 284 -15.45 5.43 8.36
N LEU A 285 -15.95 4.95 9.50
CA LEU A 285 -17.17 5.47 10.17
C LEU A 285 -17.16 7.00 10.32
N HIS A 286 -15.98 7.60 10.43
CA HIS A 286 -15.80 9.05 10.53
C HIS A 286 -16.30 9.80 9.29
N THR A 287 -16.34 9.17 8.11
CA THR A 287 -16.83 9.79 6.86
C THR A 287 -18.31 10.13 6.92
N ILE A 288 -19.10 9.37 7.71
CA ILE A 288 -20.52 9.63 7.93
C ILE A 288 -20.73 10.73 8.96
N ILE A 289 -19.85 10.79 9.96
CA ILE A 289 -20.05 11.60 11.17
C ILE A 289 -19.35 12.96 11.06
N GLY A 290 -18.25 13.05 10.30
CA GLY A 290 -17.34 14.19 10.30
C GLY A 290 -17.27 15.02 9.04
N ALA A 291 -17.99 14.67 8.01
CA ALA A 291 -17.96 15.38 6.73
C ALA A 291 -18.50 16.83 6.79
N GLY A 292 -18.89 17.33 7.97
CA GLY A 292 -19.53 18.62 8.22
C GLY A 292 -18.62 19.81 8.57
N GLY A 293 -17.30 19.71 8.45
CA GLY A 293 -16.38 20.82 8.81
C GLY A 293 -16.23 21.94 7.80
N ALA A 294 -16.64 21.76 6.56
CA ALA A 294 -16.73 22.82 5.54
C ALA A 294 -18.20 23.19 5.28
N GLU A 295 -18.51 24.46 5.10
CA GLU A 295 -19.85 24.91 4.72
C GLU A 295 -20.34 24.15 3.48
N GLY A 296 -21.23 23.15 3.70
CA GLY A 296 -21.79 22.30 2.64
C GLY A 296 -21.50 20.79 2.74
N ALA A 297 -20.77 20.34 3.72
CA ALA A 297 -20.44 18.92 3.91
C ALA A 297 -21.65 18.10 4.41
N LEU A 298 -21.70 16.86 3.94
CA LEU A 298 -22.79 15.89 4.16
C LEU A 298 -22.76 15.38 5.61
N ASP A 299 -23.76 15.71 6.43
CA ASP A 299 -23.89 15.22 7.81
C ASP A 299 -24.97 14.14 7.89
N ALA A 300 -24.60 12.90 7.62
CA ALA A 300 -25.48 11.75 7.78
C ALA A 300 -25.65 11.31 9.24
N SER A 301 -24.88 11.89 10.17
CA SER A 301 -24.96 11.54 11.59
C SER A 301 -26.34 11.82 12.17
N ASN A 302 -27.00 12.90 11.75
CA ASN A 302 -28.34 13.26 12.22
C ASN A 302 -29.43 12.25 11.80
N ILE A 303 -29.17 11.46 10.77
CA ILE A 303 -30.09 10.42 10.30
C ILE A 303 -29.82 9.10 11.06
N LEU A 304 -28.56 8.78 11.32
CA LEU A 304 -28.15 7.56 12.04
C LEU A 304 -28.40 7.64 13.55
N LYS A 305 -28.21 8.81 14.18
CA LYS A 305 -28.36 9.01 15.62
C LYS A 305 -29.71 8.52 16.18
N PRO A 306 -30.89 8.83 15.58
CA PRO A 306 -32.18 8.37 16.08
C PRO A 306 -32.31 6.84 16.02
N ALA A 307 -31.91 6.22 14.92
CA ALA A 307 -31.96 4.75 14.73
C ALA A 307 -31.05 4.00 15.72
N LEU A 308 -29.82 4.48 15.90
CA LEU A 308 -28.90 3.96 16.91
C LEU A 308 -29.41 4.21 18.34
N ALA A 309 -30.13 5.33 18.59
CA ALA A 309 -30.65 5.66 19.90
C ALA A 309 -31.79 4.72 20.32
N ARG A 310 -32.67 4.34 19.41
CA ARG A 310 -33.75 3.39 19.66
C ARG A 310 -33.24 1.94 19.74
N GLY A 311 -32.08 1.63 19.14
CA GLY A 311 -31.54 0.28 19.08
C GLY A 311 -32.11 -0.55 17.93
N ASP A 312 -32.80 0.09 16.98
CA ASP A 312 -33.45 -0.55 15.84
C ASP A 312 -32.43 -1.03 14.78
N VAL A 313 -31.25 -0.40 14.77
CA VAL A 313 -30.15 -0.72 13.87
C VAL A 313 -28.91 -1.06 14.69
N GLN A 314 -28.22 -2.14 14.32
CA GLN A 314 -26.92 -2.50 14.86
C GLN A 314 -25.82 -2.22 13.82
N VAL A 315 -24.77 -1.51 14.25
CA VAL A 315 -23.67 -1.06 13.39
C VAL A 315 -22.34 -1.54 13.95
N ILE A 316 -21.51 -2.09 13.10
CA ILE A 316 -20.08 -2.31 13.34
C ILE A 316 -19.35 -1.18 12.61
N GLY A 317 -18.62 -0.35 13.32
CA GLY A 317 -17.81 0.71 12.74
C GLY A 317 -16.34 0.33 12.69
N ALA A 318 -15.58 0.87 11.72
CA ALA A 318 -14.13 0.85 11.72
C ALA A 318 -13.60 2.25 11.49
N THR A 319 -12.55 2.66 12.21
CA THR A 319 -11.92 3.97 12.09
C THR A 319 -10.52 3.99 12.70
N THR A 320 -9.80 5.09 12.56
CA THR A 320 -8.52 5.29 13.25
C THR A 320 -8.73 5.83 14.67
N ILE A 321 -7.67 5.77 15.50
CA ILE A 321 -7.71 6.28 16.88
C ILE A 321 -7.96 7.81 16.90
N GLU A 322 -7.30 8.53 15.99
CA GLU A 322 -7.43 9.99 15.89
C GLU A 322 -8.85 10.41 15.48
N GLU A 323 -9.40 9.76 14.47
CA GLU A 323 -10.74 10.03 13.97
C GLU A 323 -11.82 9.66 14.97
N TYR A 324 -11.64 8.56 15.69
CA TYR A 324 -12.55 8.18 16.77
C TYR A 324 -12.65 9.28 17.85
N ARG A 325 -11.48 9.78 18.31
CA ARG A 325 -11.41 10.88 19.28
C ARG A 325 -11.98 12.19 18.75
N LYS A 326 -11.71 12.48 17.46
CA LYS A 326 -12.13 13.74 16.84
C LYS A 326 -13.64 13.80 16.59
N TYR A 327 -14.26 12.71 16.18
CA TYR A 327 -15.62 12.68 15.66
C TYR A 327 -16.62 11.91 16.53
N ILE A 328 -16.21 10.84 17.21
CA ILE A 328 -17.13 9.98 17.98
C ILE A 328 -17.11 10.34 19.47
N GLU A 329 -15.97 10.45 20.11
CA GLU A 329 -15.86 10.81 21.52
C GLU A 329 -16.39 12.21 21.83
N LYS A 330 -16.29 13.16 20.89
CA LYS A 330 -16.82 14.51 21.07
C LYS A 330 -18.34 14.58 21.00
N ASP A 331 -18.98 13.59 20.41
CA ASP A 331 -20.43 13.53 20.29
C ASP A 331 -21.03 12.61 21.37
N ALA A 332 -21.59 13.21 22.41
CA ALA A 332 -22.15 12.48 23.56
C ALA A 332 -23.25 11.46 23.20
N ALA A 333 -23.93 11.63 22.05
CA ALA A 333 -24.96 10.70 21.60
C ALA A 333 -24.34 9.44 20.99
N LEU A 334 -23.25 9.59 20.24
CA LEU A 334 -22.52 8.48 19.62
C LEU A 334 -21.64 7.75 20.63
N GLU A 335 -20.93 8.47 21.49
CA GLU A 335 -20.09 7.90 22.55
C GLU A 335 -20.87 6.91 23.45
N ARG A 336 -22.13 7.23 23.74
CA ARG A 336 -23.02 6.35 24.55
C ARG A 336 -23.52 5.12 23.79
N ARG A 337 -23.34 5.05 22.48
CA ARG A 337 -23.85 3.98 21.61
C ARG A 337 -22.77 3.06 21.07
N PHE A 338 -21.60 3.63 20.77
CA PHE A 338 -20.47 2.85 20.31
C PHE A 338 -19.60 2.35 21.47
N GLN A 339 -19.11 1.13 21.34
CA GLN A 339 -18.14 0.55 22.25
C GLN A 339 -16.83 0.35 21.48
N PRO A 340 -15.74 1.03 21.88
CA PRO A 340 -14.45 0.87 21.22
C PRO A 340 -13.88 -0.53 21.45
N VAL A 341 -13.30 -1.09 20.38
CA VAL A 341 -12.50 -2.31 20.36
C VAL A 341 -11.17 -1.93 19.73
N GLN A 342 -10.11 -1.90 20.52
CA GLN A 342 -8.79 -1.57 20.05
C GLN A 342 -8.21 -2.74 19.25
N VAL A 343 -7.74 -2.46 18.04
CA VAL A 343 -7.06 -3.39 17.14
C VAL A 343 -5.61 -2.94 17.04
N GLU A 344 -4.74 -3.67 17.69
CA GLU A 344 -3.32 -3.38 17.71
C GLU A 344 -2.61 -3.97 16.48
N GLU A 345 -1.45 -3.40 16.15
CA GLU A 345 -0.56 -3.98 15.15
C GLU A 345 -0.12 -5.37 15.62
N PRO A 346 -0.26 -6.43 14.80
CA PRO A 346 0.20 -7.75 15.19
C PRO A 346 1.71 -7.81 15.31
N THR A 347 2.21 -8.68 16.15
CA THR A 347 3.63 -8.97 16.27
C THR A 347 4.21 -9.56 14.97
N GLU A 348 5.53 -9.57 14.83
CA GLU A 348 6.17 -10.20 13.66
C GLU A 348 5.79 -11.69 13.56
N GLU A 349 5.72 -12.39 14.69
CA GLU A 349 5.36 -13.81 14.75
C GLU A 349 3.91 -14.05 14.29
N GLU A 350 2.97 -13.30 14.81
CA GLU A 350 1.56 -13.36 14.40
C GLU A 350 1.40 -13.00 12.90
N SER A 351 2.15 -12.01 12.43
CA SER A 351 2.14 -11.61 11.02
C SER A 351 2.66 -12.72 10.10
N ILE A 352 3.68 -13.46 10.51
CA ILE A 352 4.18 -14.63 9.77
C ILE A 352 3.10 -15.71 9.66
N GLU A 353 2.35 -15.97 10.74
CA GLU A 353 1.24 -16.92 10.72
C GLU A 353 0.12 -16.47 9.78
N ILE A 354 -0.25 -15.19 9.80
CA ILE A 354 -1.23 -14.60 8.88
C ILE A 354 -0.79 -14.80 7.42
N LEU A 355 0.45 -14.45 7.09
CA LEU A 355 0.96 -14.58 5.73
C LEU A 355 1.06 -16.05 5.29
N LYS A 356 1.45 -16.96 6.18
CA LYS A 356 1.45 -18.42 5.89
C LYS A 356 0.05 -18.93 5.53
N GLY A 357 -0.98 -18.42 6.18
CA GLY A 357 -2.37 -18.75 5.84
C GLY A 357 -2.85 -18.18 4.51
N LEU A 358 -2.44 -16.96 4.18
CA LEU A 358 -2.81 -16.29 2.93
C LEU A 358 -1.99 -16.79 1.74
N ARG A 359 -0.79 -17.33 1.95
CA ARG A 359 0.17 -17.74 0.93
C ARG A 359 -0.44 -18.51 -0.24
N LYS A 360 -1.26 -19.51 0.04
CA LYS A 360 -1.89 -20.35 -0.99
C LYS A 360 -2.78 -19.56 -1.96
N LEU A 361 -3.42 -18.50 -1.50
CA LEU A 361 -4.28 -17.64 -2.32
C LEU A 361 -3.42 -16.83 -3.30
N TYR A 362 -2.33 -16.24 -2.81
CA TYR A 362 -1.38 -15.48 -3.63
C TYR A 362 -0.62 -16.38 -4.60
N GLU A 363 -0.17 -17.57 -4.18
CA GLU A 363 0.43 -18.59 -5.06
C GLU A 363 -0.49 -18.97 -6.22
N LYS A 364 -1.78 -19.17 -5.92
CA LYS A 364 -2.80 -19.50 -6.93
C LYS A 364 -3.06 -18.33 -7.88
N HIS A 365 -3.08 -17.10 -7.36
CA HIS A 365 -3.34 -15.90 -8.15
C HIS A 365 -2.19 -15.59 -9.12
N HIS A 366 -0.95 -15.63 -8.62
CA HIS A 366 0.23 -15.29 -9.41
C HIS A 366 0.84 -16.48 -10.15
N HIS A 367 0.42 -17.72 -9.86
CA HIS A 367 1.01 -18.95 -10.39
C HIS A 367 2.52 -19.07 -10.08
N VAL A 368 2.92 -18.72 -8.86
CA VAL A 368 4.28 -18.80 -8.31
C VAL A 368 4.27 -19.64 -7.05
N GLN A 369 5.44 -20.06 -6.59
CA GLN A 369 5.61 -20.71 -5.30
C GLN A 369 6.32 -19.74 -4.34
N ILE A 370 5.78 -19.54 -3.15
CA ILE A 370 6.35 -18.67 -2.12
C ILE A 370 6.96 -19.55 -1.04
N THR A 371 8.25 -19.36 -0.75
CA THR A 371 8.94 -20.16 0.28
C THR A 371 8.65 -19.66 1.68
N ASP A 372 8.91 -20.47 2.70
CA ASP A 372 8.79 -20.04 4.10
C ASP A 372 9.75 -18.90 4.42
N GLU A 373 10.98 -18.96 3.87
CA GLU A 373 11.97 -17.88 3.99
C GLU A 373 11.47 -16.59 3.33
N GLY A 374 10.75 -16.69 2.20
CA GLY A 374 10.12 -15.54 1.54
C GLY A 374 9.04 -14.89 2.41
N VAL A 375 8.19 -15.68 3.06
CA VAL A 375 7.17 -15.19 4.01
C VAL A 375 7.81 -14.50 5.21
N GLU A 376 8.78 -15.15 5.84
CA GLU A 376 9.50 -14.59 7.00
C GLU A 376 10.27 -13.30 6.61
N ALA A 377 10.90 -13.30 5.44
CA ALA A 377 11.57 -12.10 4.90
C ALA A 377 10.59 -10.96 4.65
N SER A 378 9.38 -11.25 4.12
CA SER A 378 8.36 -10.22 3.90
C SER A 378 7.98 -9.49 5.19
N VAL A 379 7.80 -10.20 6.28
CA VAL A 379 7.49 -9.60 7.59
C VAL A 379 8.70 -8.87 8.16
N ARG A 380 9.86 -9.54 8.27
CA ARG A 380 11.06 -8.99 8.89
C ARG A 380 11.59 -7.76 8.15
N LEU A 381 11.63 -7.81 6.80
CA LEU A 381 12.14 -6.70 6.01
C LEU A 381 11.15 -5.54 5.99
N SER A 382 9.83 -5.80 5.89
CA SER A 382 8.84 -4.72 5.98
C SER A 382 8.81 -4.08 7.37
N ALA A 383 8.90 -4.83 8.45
CA ALA A 383 8.98 -4.31 9.81
C ALA A 383 10.20 -3.40 10.00
N ARG A 384 11.34 -3.78 9.41
CA ARG A 384 12.61 -3.06 9.55
C ARG A 384 12.74 -1.85 8.63
N TYR A 385 12.23 -1.93 7.39
CA TYR A 385 12.53 -0.95 6.35
C TYR A 385 11.34 -0.10 5.91
N VAL A 386 10.09 -0.53 6.18
CA VAL A 386 8.88 0.20 5.81
C VAL A 386 8.20 0.71 7.08
N ASN A 387 8.46 1.98 7.44
CA ASN A 387 8.03 2.57 8.71
C ASN A 387 6.76 3.43 8.60
N ASP A 388 6.27 3.67 7.39
CA ASP A 388 5.09 4.50 7.11
C ASP A 388 3.79 3.70 7.05
N ARG A 389 3.86 2.37 7.18
CA ARG A 389 2.74 1.43 7.14
C ARG A 389 2.84 0.42 8.28
N PHE A 390 1.75 -0.26 8.57
CA PHE A 390 1.63 -1.22 9.68
C PHE A 390 1.52 -2.66 9.18
N LEU A 391 1.94 -3.61 10.04
CA LEU A 391 1.71 -5.02 9.82
C LEU A 391 0.21 -5.34 10.04
N PRO A 392 -0.35 -6.36 9.36
CA PRO A 392 0.30 -7.23 8.36
C PRO A 392 0.31 -6.67 6.94
N ASP A 393 -0.40 -5.58 6.67
CA ASP A 393 -0.67 -5.02 5.33
C ASP A 393 0.61 -4.77 4.53
N LYS A 394 1.61 -4.08 5.13
CA LYS A 394 2.91 -3.83 4.48
C LYS A 394 3.67 -5.10 4.08
N ALA A 395 3.51 -6.19 4.83
CA ALA A 395 4.16 -7.45 4.53
C ALA A 395 3.38 -8.24 3.45
N ILE A 396 2.06 -8.12 3.44
CA ILE A 396 1.18 -8.68 2.40
C ILE A 396 1.47 -7.99 1.07
N ASP A 397 1.47 -6.65 1.04
CA ASP A 397 1.79 -5.87 -0.16
C ASP A 397 3.16 -6.25 -0.74
N LEU A 398 4.15 -6.42 0.14
CA LEU A 398 5.51 -6.79 -0.25
C LEU A 398 5.56 -8.19 -0.88
N MET A 399 4.85 -9.14 -0.30
CA MET A 399 4.73 -10.51 -0.80
C MET A 399 3.99 -10.54 -2.15
N ASP A 400 2.91 -9.77 -2.27
CA ASP A 400 2.10 -9.66 -3.49
C ASP A 400 2.90 -9.06 -4.65
N GLU A 401 3.61 -7.94 -4.41
CA GLU A 401 4.43 -7.29 -5.43
C GLU A 401 5.62 -8.17 -5.85
N ALA A 402 6.25 -8.88 -4.92
CA ALA A 402 7.32 -9.83 -5.25
C ALA A 402 6.81 -10.98 -6.11
N ALA A 403 5.62 -11.51 -5.80
CA ALA A 403 4.97 -12.55 -6.59
C ALA A 403 4.61 -12.05 -7.99
N ALA A 404 4.06 -10.84 -8.10
CA ALA A 404 3.76 -10.19 -9.37
C ALA A 404 5.02 -9.97 -10.22
N LYS A 405 6.10 -9.45 -9.61
CA LYS A 405 7.40 -9.24 -10.27
C LYS A 405 8.00 -10.55 -10.78
N ALA A 406 7.96 -11.61 -9.96
CA ALA A 406 8.43 -12.93 -10.34
C ALA A 406 7.65 -13.51 -11.53
N ARG A 407 6.32 -13.31 -11.58
CA ARG A 407 5.48 -13.68 -12.70
C ARG A 407 5.80 -12.89 -13.98
N LEU A 408 5.97 -11.56 -13.86
CA LEU A 408 6.36 -10.70 -14.98
C LEU A 408 7.73 -11.10 -15.56
N GLY A 409 8.68 -11.44 -14.68
CA GLY A 409 9.99 -11.95 -15.11
C GLY A 409 9.91 -13.21 -15.97
N MET A 410 8.92 -14.08 -15.73
CA MET A 410 8.66 -15.22 -16.60
C MET A 410 8.01 -14.83 -17.95
N MET A 411 7.16 -13.80 -17.97
CA MET A 411 6.48 -13.35 -19.19
C MET A 411 7.44 -12.57 -20.12
N HIS A 412 8.41 -11.88 -19.55
CA HIS A 412 9.43 -11.13 -20.26
C HIS A 412 10.63 -12.02 -20.68
N GLY A 413 10.41 -13.32 -20.73
CA GLY A 413 11.42 -14.30 -21.12
C GLY A 413 12.10 -13.94 -22.45
N SER A 414 13.37 -13.64 -22.33
CA SER A 414 14.42 -13.31 -23.29
C SER A 414 14.35 -11.89 -23.90
N ASP A 415 15.46 -11.19 -23.80
CA ASP A 415 15.76 -9.98 -24.57
C ASP A 415 15.40 -10.14 -26.06
N ASP A 416 15.46 -11.37 -26.57
CA ASP A 416 15.09 -11.76 -27.94
C ASP A 416 13.64 -11.42 -28.31
N MET A 417 12.65 -11.60 -27.37
CA MET A 417 11.25 -11.25 -27.64
C MET A 417 11.03 -9.74 -27.68
N MET A 418 11.70 -8.98 -26.82
CA MET A 418 11.65 -7.52 -26.85
C MET A 418 12.30 -6.98 -28.12
N GLN A 419 13.40 -7.57 -28.54
CA GLN A 419 14.10 -7.17 -29.78
C GLN A 419 13.23 -7.48 -31.00
N LEU A 420 12.65 -8.68 -31.11
CA LEU A 420 11.73 -9.03 -32.17
C LEU A 420 10.50 -8.10 -32.25
N ASN A 421 9.92 -7.74 -31.12
CA ASN A 421 8.77 -6.81 -31.10
C ASN A 421 9.19 -5.39 -31.57
N ARG A 422 10.39 -4.93 -31.20
CA ARG A 422 10.93 -3.66 -31.72
C ARG A 422 11.18 -3.71 -33.24
N GLU A 423 11.75 -4.81 -33.72
CA GLU A 423 12.00 -4.99 -35.14
C GLU A 423 10.68 -5.08 -35.96
N ILE A 424 9.66 -5.77 -35.46
CA ILE A 424 8.32 -5.80 -36.07
C ILE A 424 7.75 -4.38 -36.14
N HIS A 425 7.76 -3.64 -35.02
CA HIS A 425 7.20 -2.29 -34.96
C HIS A 425 7.95 -1.33 -35.90
N GLN A 426 9.29 -1.41 -35.95
CA GLN A 426 10.08 -0.60 -36.88
C GLN A 426 9.76 -0.95 -38.34
N THR A 427 9.63 -2.25 -38.67
CA THR A 427 9.26 -2.70 -40.03
C THR A 427 7.86 -2.24 -40.41
N GLU A 428 6.92 -2.14 -39.46
CA GLU A 428 5.59 -1.61 -39.74
C GLU A 428 5.62 -0.11 -40.02
N LEU A 429 6.41 0.67 -39.29
CA LEU A 429 6.63 2.10 -39.56
C LEU A 429 7.29 2.34 -40.89
N ASP A 430 8.32 1.55 -41.24
CA ASP A 430 9.01 1.65 -42.52
C ASP A 430 8.12 1.26 -43.70
N MET A 431 7.18 0.30 -43.48
CA MET A 431 6.19 -0.09 -44.48
C MET A 431 5.15 1.03 -44.71
N GLU A 432 4.68 1.69 -43.63
CA GLU A 432 3.79 2.85 -43.77
C GLU A 432 4.44 4.01 -44.50
N HIS A 433 5.71 4.29 -44.23
CA HIS A 433 6.50 5.30 -44.96
C HIS A 433 6.64 4.96 -46.44
N ALA A 434 7.00 3.72 -46.78
CA ALA A 434 7.10 3.27 -48.15
C ALA A 434 5.78 3.38 -48.93
N LEU A 435 4.66 3.10 -48.28
CA LEU A 435 3.32 3.28 -48.85
C LEU A 435 2.96 4.75 -49.07
N GLN A 436 3.36 5.66 -48.18
CA GLN A 436 3.16 7.11 -48.34
C GLN A 436 4.02 7.68 -49.45
N GLU A 437 5.23 7.14 -49.69
CA GLU A 437 6.12 7.53 -50.81
C GLU A 437 5.73 6.89 -52.14
N GLY A 438 4.77 5.94 -52.16
CA GLY A 438 4.33 5.27 -53.37
C GLY A 438 5.25 4.14 -53.86
N ASP A 439 6.21 3.72 -53.02
CA ASP A 439 7.14 2.66 -53.32
C ASP A 439 6.56 1.27 -52.98
N ILE A 440 5.77 0.74 -53.93
CA ILE A 440 5.03 -0.51 -53.77
C ILE A 440 5.96 -1.72 -53.66
N GLU A 441 7.11 -1.72 -54.34
CA GLU A 441 8.07 -2.83 -54.28
C GLU A 441 8.73 -2.93 -52.89
N LYS A 442 9.15 -1.79 -52.35
CA LYS A 442 9.70 -1.70 -50.98
C LYS A 442 8.69 -2.07 -49.91
N ALA A 443 7.44 -1.63 -50.05
CA ALA A 443 6.35 -2.01 -49.14
C ALA A 443 6.08 -3.54 -49.17
N ARG A 444 6.21 -4.17 -50.32
CA ARG A 444 6.05 -5.62 -50.49
C ARG A 444 7.17 -6.42 -49.79
N THR A 445 8.44 -6.00 -49.94
CA THR A 445 9.57 -6.65 -49.27
C THR A 445 9.53 -6.48 -47.77
N LEU A 446 9.09 -5.32 -47.28
CA LEU A 446 8.89 -5.06 -45.85
C LEU A 446 7.75 -5.90 -45.26
N LYS A 447 6.66 -6.13 -46.03
CA LYS A 447 5.58 -7.01 -45.64
C LYS A 447 6.05 -8.47 -45.46
N GLU A 448 6.85 -8.99 -46.40
CA GLU A 448 7.44 -10.33 -46.31
C GLU A 448 8.36 -10.44 -45.07
N THR A 449 9.15 -9.39 -44.82
CA THR A 449 10.03 -9.32 -43.63
C THR A 449 9.22 -9.32 -42.34
N ARG A 450 8.12 -8.56 -42.25
CA ARG A 450 7.22 -8.54 -41.11
C ARG A 450 6.58 -9.91 -40.85
N GLU A 451 6.10 -10.60 -41.90
CA GLU A 451 5.51 -11.94 -41.79
C GLU A 451 6.55 -12.97 -41.28
N ASN A 452 7.79 -12.89 -41.71
CA ASN A 452 8.88 -13.72 -41.20
C ASN A 452 9.21 -13.45 -39.74
N LEU A 453 9.25 -12.18 -39.33
CA LEU A 453 9.47 -11.79 -37.94
C LEU A 453 8.31 -12.23 -37.05
N GLN A 454 7.06 -12.11 -37.53
CA GLN A 454 5.87 -12.59 -36.80
C GLN A 454 5.88 -14.12 -36.63
N ALA A 455 6.25 -14.87 -37.68
CA ALA A 455 6.41 -16.33 -37.61
C ALA A 455 7.52 -16.74 -36.62
N SER A 456 8.60 -15.97 -36.55
CA SER A 456 9.70 -16.16 -35.59
C SER A 456 9.24 -15.87 -34.16
N ARG A 457 8.45 -14.81 -33.96
CA ARG A 457 7.82 -14.47 -32.66
C ARG A 457 6.92 -15.59 -32.17
N GLU A 458 6.05 -16.14 -33.04
CA GLU A 458 5.17 -17.25 -32.67
C GLU A 458 5.93 -18.52 -32.30
N LYS A 459 7.04 -18.82 -33.01
CA LYS A 459 7.89 -19.97 -32.66
C LYS A 459 8.55 -19.77 -31.29
N LEU A 460 9.06 -18.57 -31.01
CA LEU A 460 9.65 -18.23 -29.73
C LEU A 460 8.60 -18.27 -28.62
N GLU A 461 7.41 -17.76 -28.87
CA GLU A 461 6.29 -17.77 -27.91
C GLU A 461 5.84 -19.21 -27.58
N LYS A 462 5.73 -20.08 -28.61
CA LYS A 462 5.43 -21.51 -28.40
C LYS A 462 6.54 -22.22 -27.62
N LYS A 463 7.81 -21.85 -27.84
CA LYS A 463 8.96 -22.38 -27.10
C LYS A 463 8.93 -21.89 -25.64
N ASN A 464 8.68 -20.60 -25.42
CA ASN A 464 8.59 -20.01 -24.09
C ASN A 464 7.38 -20.55 -23.30
N ARG A 465 6.20 -20.75 -23.95
CA ARG A 465 5.04 -21.42 -23.33
C ARG A 465 5.33 -22.85 -22.88
N ARG A 466 6.18 -23.61 -23.64
CA ARG A 466 6.59 -24.96 -23.24
C ARG A 466 7.57 -24.95 -22.07
N VAL A 467 8.48 -23.98 -22.02
CA VAL A 467 9.43 -23.79 -20.92
C VAL A 467 8.73 -23.26 -19.67
N SER A 468 7.79 -22.31 -19.84
CA SER A 468 7.01 -21.73 -18.72
C SER A 468 6.05 -22.73 -18.05
N LYS A 469 5.51 -23.72 -18.78
CA LYS A 469 4.67 -24.78 -18.17
C LYS A 469 5.45 -25.69 -17.20
N ASN A 470 6.77 -25.73 -17.27
CA ASN A 470 7.61 -26.59 -16.45
C ASN A 470 8.48 -25.84 -15.42
N LYS A 471 8.45 -24.50 -15.39
CA LYS A 471 9.20 -23.70 -14.41
C LYS A 471 8.21 -22.89 -13.57
N VAL A 472 7.97 -23.33 -12.36
CA VAL A 472 7.29 -22.51 -11.34
C VAL A 472 8.32 -21.51 -10.82
N SER A 473 8.03 -20.20 -10.89
CA SER A 473 8.90 -19.20 -10.26
C SER A 473 8.78 -19.32 -8.75
N VAL A 474 9.90 -19.24 -8.09
CA VAL A 474 9.99 -19.33 -6.64
C VAL A 474 10.28 -17.92 -6.10
N VAL A 475 9.49 -17.49 -5.14
CA VAL A 475 9.67 -16.23 -4.43
C VAL A 475 10.31 -16.54 -3.08
N GLY A 476 11.57 -16.18 -2.94
CA GLY A 476 12.34 -16.35 -1.72
C GLY A 476 12.76 -14.99 -1.13
N GLU A 477 13.72 -15.00 -0.20
CA GLU A 477 14.23 -13.79 0.46
C GLU A 477 14.82 -12.78 -0.53
N ASN A 478 15.46 -13.21 -1.60
CA ASN A 478 16.09 -12.31 -2.58
C ASN A 478 15.07 -11.50 -3.36
N GLU A 479 13.98 -12.13 -3.84
CA GLU A 479 12.91 -11.48 -4.58
C GLU A 479 12.20 -10.45 -3.72
N ILE A 480 11.96 -10.78 -2.44
CA ILE A 480 11.41 -9.85 -1.44
C ILE A 480 12.37 -8.69 -1.20
N ALA A 481 13.67 -8.96 -0.98
CA ALA A 481 14.68 -7.92 -0.77
C ALA A 481 14.80 -6.96 -1.96
N ASP A 482 14.64 -7.46 -3.18
CA ASP A 482 14.64 -6.65 -4.41
C ASP A 482 13.45 -5.69 -4.50
N VAL A 483 12.28 -6.08 -3.98
CA VAL A 483 11.10 -5.20 -3.91
C VAL A 483 11.30 -4.14 -2.83
N VAL A 484 11.77 -4.53 -1.64
CA VAL A 484 12.10 -3.58 -0.57
C VAL A 484 13.14 -2.55 -1.04
N ALA A 485 14.15 -3.00 -1.79
CA ALA A 485 15.15 -2.11 -2.38
C ALA A 485 14.53 -1.11 -3.37
N GLY A 486 13.52 -1.54 -4.13
CA GLY A 486 12.76 -0.67 -5.03
C GLY A 486 11.97 0.40 -4.27
N TRP A 487 11.29 0.04 -3.20
CA TRP A 487 10.46 0.96 -2.38
C TRP A 487 11.30 1.96 -1.60
N THR A 488 12.34 1.46 -0.94
CA THR A 488 13.15 2.25 -0.01
C THR A 488 14.37 2.90 -0.66
N LYS A 489 14.69 2.52 -1.90
CA LYS A 489 15.92 2.86 -2.62
C LYS A 489 17.20 2.42 -1.90
N ILE A 490 17.09 1.48 -0.95
CA ILE A 490 18.19 0.90 -0.21
C ILE A 490 18.54 -0.42 -0.89
N PRO A 491 19.79 -0.70 -1.22
CA PRO A 491 20.20 -1.96 -1.83
C PRO A 491 20.15 -3.11 -0.80
N VAL A 492 18.95 -3.53 -0.39
CA VAL A 492 18.73 -4.58 0.62
C VAL A 492 19.18 -5.95 0.10
N SER A 493 19.03 -6.20 -1.19
CA SER A 493 19.42 -7.44 -1.87
C SER A 493 20.94 -7.68 -1.94
N ARG A 494 21.76 -6.69 -1.60
CA ARG A 494 23.23 -6.77 -1.59
C ARG A 494 23.82 -7.03 -0.21
N LEU A 495 23.03 -7.45 0.77
CA LEU A 495 23.46 -7.71 2.16
C LEU A 495 24.28 -8.99 2.35
N THR A 496 24.51 -9.77 1.28
CA THR A 496 25.40 -10.91 1.29
C THR A 496 26.88 -10.47 1.15
N GLU A 497 27.80 -11.32 0.92
CA GLU A 497 29.29 -11.15 0.92
C GLU A 497 29.85 -9.81 0.40
N SER A 498 29.15 -9.11 -0.49
CA SER A 498 29.60 -7.83 -1.05
C SER A 498 29.48 -6.65 -0.06
N GLU A 499 28.56 -6.67 0.89
CA GLU A 499 28.39 -5.57 1.85
C GLU A 499 29.46 -5.62 2.95
N ALA A 500 29.83 -6.80 3.41
CA ALA A 500 30.96 -6.95 4.32
C ALA A 500 32.25 -6.40 3.70
N SER A 501 32.47 -6.65 2.41
CA SER A 501 33.60 -6.12 1.66
C SER A 501 33.53 -4.59 1.50
N ARG A 502 32.33 -4.02 1.28
CA ARG A 502 32.13 -2.55 1.20
C ARG A 502 32.37 -1.87 2.55
N LEU A 503 31.88 -2.46 3.62
CA LEU A 503 32.11 -1.96 4.98
C LEU A 503 33.57 -2.07 5.40
N GLN A 504 34.31 -3.09 4.97
CA GLN A 504 35.75 -3.18 5.16
C GLN A 504 36.49 -2.05 4.43
N LYS A 505 36.09 -1.74 3.19
CA LYS A 505 36.68 -0.68 2.36
C LYS A 505 36.09 0.70 2.57
N LEU A 506 35.20 0.87 3.58
CA LEU A 506 34.51 2.14 3.82
C LEU A 506 35.49 3.29 4.05
N GLU A 507 36.54 3.08 4.84
CA GLU A 507 37.59 4.06 5.11
C GLU A 507 38.29 4.50 3.81
N GLU A 508 38.68 3.55 2.96
CA GLU A 508 39.30 3.85 1.67
C GLU A 508 38.36 4.63 0.74
N THR A 509 37.08 4.27 0.77
CA THR A 509 36.06 4.96 -0.03
C THR A 509 35.87 6.41 0.42
N LEU A 510 35.79 6.63 1.72
CA LEU A 510 35.69 7.98 2.29
C LEU A 510 36.95 8.81 2.01
N HIS A 511 38.13 8.23 2.09
CA HIS A 511 39.40 8.91 1.78
C HIS A 511 39.57 9.31 0.31
N LYS A 512 38.81 8.74 -0.62
CA LYS A 512 38.80 9.23 -2.02
C LYS A 512 38.24 10.65 -2.15
N ARG A 513 37.34 11.06 -1.26
CA ARG A 513 36.72 12.39 -1.23
C ARG A 513 37.22 13.27 -0.09
N VAL A 514 37.49 12.68 1.06
CA VAL A 514 37.89 13.39 2.30
C VAL A 514 39.39 13.27 2.47
N ILE A 515 40.06 14.40 2.44
CA ILE A 515 41.53 14.49 2.58
C ILE A 515 41.88 14.97 3.97
N GLY A 516 42.80 14.28 4.62
CA GLY A 516 43.47 14.74 5.80
C GLY A 516 42.71 14.72 7.12
N GLN A 517 41.67 13.93 7.22
CA GLN A 517 40.85 13.81 8.44
C GLN A 517 40.74 12.34 8.87
N GLU A 518 41.90 11.69 9.09
CA GLU A 518 41.99 10.23 9.33
C GLU A 518 41.22 9.80 10.57
N GLU A 519 41.28 10.60 11.67
CA GLU A 519 40.56 10.29 12.92
C GLU A 519 39.07 10.32 12.69
N ALA A 520 38.55 11.31 11.94
CA ALA A 520 37.12 11.43 11.65
C ALA A 520 36.61 10.25 10.78
N VAL A 521 37.33 9.91 9.74
CA VAL A 521 36.98 8.83 8.83
C VAL A 521 36.99 7.47 9.56
N SER A 522 38.04 7.23 10.35
CA SER A 522 38.16 5.97 11.11
C SER A 522 37.06 5.84 12.17
N ALA A 523 36.76 6.89 12.94
CA ALA A 523 35.74 6.93 13.99
C ALA A 523 34.35 6.64 13.41
N VAL A 524 33.98 7.36 12.34
CA VAL A 524 32.69 7.19 11.66
C VAL A 524 32.57 5.79 11.06
N SER A 525 33.60 5.29 10.42
CA SER A 525 33.61 3.94 9.81
C SER A 525 33.45 2.84 10.85
N LYS A 526 34.09 2.96 12.02
CA LYS A 526 33.95 2.02 13.12
C LYS A 526 32.52 2.00 13.68
N ALA A 527 31.91 3.18 13.87
CA ALA A 527 30.54 3.26 14.39
C ALA A 527 29.52 2.68 13.40
N VAL A 528 29.67 2.97 12.10
CA VAL A 528 28.82 2.37 11.06
C VAL A 528 28.96 0.84 11.02
N ARG A 529 30.18 0.32 11.11
CA ARG A 529 30.42 -1.14 11.19
C ARG A 529 29.73 -1.74 12.42
N ARG A 530 29.87 -1.14 13.61
CA ARG A 530 29.18 -1.60 14.85
C ARG A 530 27.66 -1.62 14.69
N GLY A 531 27.09 -0.54 14.12
CA GLY A 531 25.66 -0.43 13.87
C GLY A 531 25.11 -1.49 12.91
N ARG A 532 25.85 -1.80 11.84
CA ARG A 532 25.46 -2.79 10.83
C ARG A 532 25.57 -4.24 11.28
N VAL A 533 26.53 -4.54 12.13
CA VAL A 533 26.73 -5.92 12.70
C VAL A 533 25.72 -6.21 13.82
N GLY A 534 24.91 -5.23 14.24
CA GLY A 534 23.90 -5.44 15.30
C GLY A 534 24.46 -5.39 16.73
N LEU A 535 25.71 -4.94 16.94
CA LEU A 535 26.32 -4.78 18.26
C LEU A 535 25.88 -3.52 18.99
N LYS A 536 24.89 -2.81 18.46
CA LYS A 536 24.39 -1.55 18.99
C LYS A 536 23.07 -1.74 19.71
N ASP A 537 22.76 -0.81 20.64
CA ASP A 537 21.44 -0.71 21.26
C ASP A 537 20.38 -0.47 20.15
N PRO A 538 19.39 -1.36 20.00
CA PRO A 538 18.37 -1.26 18.94
C PRO A 538 17.49 -0.02 19.08
N LYS A 539 17.53 0.65 20.25
CA LYS A 539 16.73 1.85 20.49
C LYS A 539 17.38 3.14 19.98
N ARG A 540 18.68 3.15 19.68
CA ARG A 540 19.43 4.37 19.33
C ARG A 540 19.72 4.52 17.84
N PRO A 541 20.02 5.72 17.30
CA PRO A 541 20.47 5.96 15.93
C PRO A 541 21.74 5.17 15.56
N ILE A 542 22.05 4.85 14.30
CA ILE A 542 23.23 4.07 13.86
C ILE A 542 24.53 4.65 14.42
N GLY A 543 24.67 5.96 14.51
CA GLY A 543 25.77 6.69 15.12
C GLY A 543 25.41 8.14 15.34
N SER A 544 25.98 8.72 16.39
CA SER A 544 25.82 10.13 16.72
C SER A 544 27.20 10.76 16.92
N PHE A 545 27.49 11.80 16.14
CA PHE A 545 28.80 12.43 16.08
C PHE A 545 28.71 13.93 16.29
N LEU A 546 29.67 14.49 17.04
CA LEU A 546 29.88 15.93 17.15
C LEU A 546 31.20 16.28 16.45
N PHE A 547 31.12 16.98 15.32
CA PHE A 547 32.28 17.45 14.55
C PHE A 547 32.68 18.86 14.94
N LEU A 548 33.83 18.98 15.53
CA LEU A 548 34.39 20.27 16.04
C LEU A 548 35.51 20.76 15.13
N GLY A 549 35.54 22.06 14.87
CA GLY A 549 36.68 22.64 14.13
C GLY A 549 36.31 23.84 13.29
N PRO A 550 37.29 24.50 12.68
CA PRO A 550 37.10 25.71 11.89
C PRO A 550 36.27 25.43 10.62
N THR A 551 35.82 26.48 9.97
CA THR A 551 35.09 26.38 8.71
C THR A 551 36.02 25.89 7.58
N GLY A 552 35.48 25.12 6.63
CA GLY A 552 36.20 24.69 5.44
C GLY A 552 37.21 23.54 5.65
N VAL A 553 37.21 22.84 6.80
CA VAL A 553 38.08 21.67 7.04
C VAL A 553 37.52 20.33 6.56
N GLY A 554 36.27 20.31 6.04
CA GLY A 554 35.66 19.12 5.45
C GLY A 554 34.55 18.46 6.28
N LYS A 555 34.03 19.08 7.35
CA LYS A 555 32.93 18.52 8.19
C LYS A 555 31.71 18.10 7.35
N THR A 556 31.19 19.00 6.55
CA THR A 556 30.05 18.73 5.66
C THR A 556 30.40 17.72 4.55
N GLU A 557 31.68 17.72 4.07
CA GLU A 557 32.08 16.78 3.03
C GLU A 557 32.17 15.34 3.52
N VAL A 558 32.58 15.13 4.79
CA VAL A 558 32.52 13.81 5.43
C VAL A 558 31.07 13.31 5.49
N SER A 559 30.13 14.20 5.84
CA SER A 559 28.69 13.85 5.91
C SER A 559 28.12 13.43 4.56
N LYS A 560 28.49 14.14 3.50
CA LYS A 560 28.10 13.83 2.12
C LYS A 560 28.70 12.51 1.61
N ALA A 561 30.03 12.37 1.80
CA ALA A 561 30.72 11.15 1.43
C ALA A 561 30.17 9.92 2.17
N LEU A 562 29.77 10.10 3.45
CA LEU A 562 29.16 9.05 4.26
C LEU A 562 27.78 8.67 3.73
N ALA A 563 26.92 9.65 3.37
CA ALA A 563 25.61 9.40 2.80
C ALA A 563 25.73 8.59 1.49
N GLU A 564 26.63 8.97 0.61
CA GLU A 564 26.89 8.24 -0.63
C GLU A 564 27.43 6.82 -0.39
N ALA A 565 28.37 6.66 0.53
CA ALA A 565 29.02 5.37 0.78
C ALA A 565 28.09 4.37 1.48
N VAL A 566 27.24 4.83 2.42
CA VAL A 566 26.39 3.99 3.25
C VAL A 566 25.01 3.78 2.65
N PHE A 567 24.41 4.84 2.10
CA PHE A 567 23.04 4.84 1.58
C PHE A 567 22.96 4.91 0.06
N GLY A 568 24.11 5.02 -0.63
CA GLY A 568 24.20 4.90 -2.09
C GLY A 568 23.94 6.20 -2.86
N ASN A 569 23.46 7.27 -2.22
CA ASN A 569 23.19 8.57 -2.83
C ASN A 569 23.56 9.71 -1.86
N GLU A 570 24.15 10.77 -2.38
CA GLU A 570 24.44 12.00 -1.62
C GLU A 570 23.15 12.72 -1.18
N GLU A 571 22.05 12.57 -1.93
CA GLU A 571 20.74 13.12 -1.58
C GLU A 571 20.11 12.49 -0.34
N SER A 572 20.60 11.33 0.12
CA SER A 572 20.21 10.71 1.38
C SER A 572 20.72 11.49 2.61
N MET A 573 21.26 12.71 2.42
CA MET A 573 21.65 13.60 3.50
C MET A 573 20.57 14.68 3.72
N ILE A 574 19.99 14.68 4.93
CA ILE A 574 19.08 15.73 5.41
C ILE A 574 19.91 16.79 6.13
N ARG A 575 20.08 17.96 5.53
CA ARG A 575 20.75 19.08 6.18
C ARG A 575 19.76 19.99 6.86
N VAL A 576 20.05 20.32 8.13
CA VAL A 576 19.29 21.24 8.98
C VAL A 576 20.26 22.30 9.50
N ASP A 577 20.09 23.55 9.07
CA ASP A 577 20.90 24.67 9.53
C ASP A 577 20.33 25.23 10.84
N MET A 578 21.09 25.14 11.92
CA MET A 578 20.63 25.56 13.21
C MET A 578 20.53 27.08 13.36
N SER A 579 21.06 27.84 12.42
CA SER A 579 20.83 29.29 12.38
C SER A 579 19.37 29.66 12.16
N GLU A 580 18.57 28.75 11.54
CA GLU A 580 17.15 28.94 11.37
C GLU A 580 16.33 28.60 12.62
N TYR A 581 16.97 27.98 13.63
CA TYR A 581 16.32 27.46 14.85
C TYR A 581 16.84 28.15 16.13
N MET A 582 17.16 29.43 16.04
CA MET A 582 17.65 30.25 17.17
C MET A 582 16.52 30.69 18.11
N GLU A 583 15.28 30.78 17.61
CA GLU A 583 14.13 31.27 18.35
C GLU A 583 13.29 30.13 18.91
N LYS A 584 12.59 30.37 20.03
CA LYS A 584 11.72 29.38 20.67
C LYS A 584 10.63 28.84 19.72
N HIS A 585 10.07 29.70 18.89
CA HIS A 585 9.04 29.29 17.90
C HIS A 585 9.58 28.39 16.77
N SER A 586 10.88 28.40 16.55
CA SER A 586 11.49 27.59 15.50
C SER A 586 11.48 26.09 15.81
N VAL A 587 11.36 25.70 17.09
CA VAL A 587 11.21 24.31 17.51
C VAL A 587 9.93 23.69 16.93
N SER A 588 8.85 24.47 16.89
CA SER A 588 7.59 24.02 16.26
C SER A 588 7.74 23.75 14.74
N LYS A 589 8.67 24.43 14.06
CA LYS A 589 8.97 24.11 12.64
C LYS A 589 9.63 22.74 12.47
N MET A 590 10.38 22.29 13.50
CA MET A 590 11.10 21.02 13.45
C MET A 590 10.18 19.81 13.61
N ILE A 591 9.26 19.85 14.60
CA ILE A 591 8.38 18.74 14.99
C ILE A 591 6.90 18.98 14.69
N GLY A 592 6.53 20.16 14.21
CA GLY A 592 5.15 20.60 13.95
C GLY A 592 4.58 21.50 15.04
N SER A 593 3.57 22.29 14.69
CA SER A 593 2.89 23.22 15.61
C SER A 593 1.87 22.46 16.48
N PRO A 594 1.73 22.81 17.77
CA PRO A 594 0.70 22.22 18.63
C PRO A 594 -0.72 22.46 18.08
N PRO A 595 -1.71 21.64 18.49
CA PRO A 595 -3.09 21.83 18.11
C PRO A 595 -3.61 23.23 18.44
N GLY A 596 -4.26 23.88 17.48
CA GLY A 596 -4.82 25.22 17.63
C GLY A 596 -3.90 26.37 17.16
N TYR A 597 -2.69 26.10 16.71
CA TYR A 597 -1.80 27.10 16.10
C TYR A 597 -1.78 26.98 14.58
N VAL A 598 -1.56 28.10 13.89
CA VAL A 598 -1.42 28.15 12.43
C VAL A 598 -0.26 27.27 11.98
N GLY A 599 -0.50 26.39 10.99
CA GLY A 599 0.50 25.44 10.49
C GLY A 599 0.52 24.08 11.20
N HIS A 600 -0.50 23.74 12.00
CA HIS A 600 -0.61 22.41 12.63
C HIS A 600 -0.77 21.28 11.59
N GLU A 601 -1.41 21.56 10.47
CA GLU A 601 -1.63 20.58 9.38
C GLU A 601 -0.37 20.33 8.53
N ASP A 602 0.58 21.28 8.53
CA ASP A 602 1.78 21.21 7.67
C ASP A 602 2.85 20.22 8.16
N GLY A 603 2.70 19.66 9.37
CA GLY A 603 3.69 18.78 9.98
C GLY A 603 5.05 19.44 10.26
N GLY A 604 5.97 18.75 10.93
CA GLY A 604 7.31 19.26 11.19
C GLY A 604 8.28 19.00 10.03
N GLN A 605 9.11 19.99 9.70
CA GLN A 605 10.05 19.87 8.58
C GLN A 605 11.07 18.72 8.75
N LEU A 606 11.57 18.51 9.98
CA LEU A 606 12.49 17.42 10.26
C LEU A 606 11.73 16.09 10.31
N SER A 607 10.63 16.03 11.06
CA SER A 607 9.83 14.82 11.23
C SER A 607 9.34 14.26 9.88
N GLU A 608 8.83 15.12 8.99
CA GLU A 608 8.38 14.71 7.65
C GLU A 608 9.55 14.25 6.76
N LYS A 609 10.70 14.96 6.77
CA LYS A 609 11.87 14.55 5.97
C LYS A 609 12.41 13.19 6.40
N VAL A 610 12.49 12.94 7.72
CA VAL A 610 12.98 11.68 8.27
C VAL A 610 11.97 10.55 8.04
N ARG A 611 10.67 10.82 8.20
CA ARG A 611 9.61 9.85 7.91
C ARG A 611 9.65 9.36 6.48
N ARG A 612 9.88 10.28 5.52
CA ARG A 612 10.01 9.94 4.09
C ARG A 612 11.34 9.27 3.74
N ASN A 613 12.41 9.59 4.48
CA ASN A 613 13.76 9.06 4.26
C ASN A 613 14.35 8.55 5.58
N PRO A 614 13.88 7.42 6.11
CA PRO A 614 14.31 6.90 7.40
C PRO A 614 15.76 6.40 7.40
N PHE A 615 16.34 6.19 6.21
CA PHE A 615 17.74 5.79 6.00
C PHE A 615 18.53 6.97 5.45
N SER A 616 18.98 7.84 6.35
CA SER A 616 19.64 9.09 5.95
C SER A 616 20.74 9.49 6.93
N VAL A 617 21.64 10.35 6.44
CA VAL A 617 22.55 11.10 7.30
C VAL A 617 21.87 12.42 7.64
N ILE A 618 21.66 12.68 8.91
CA ILE A 618 21.08 13.96 9.36
C ILE A 618 22.24 14.85 9.82
N LEU A 619 22.44 15.95 9.13
CA LEU A 619 23.46 16.94 9.44
C LEU A 619 22.81 18.16 10.10
N PHE A 620 23.04 18.33 11.40
CA PHE A 620 22.73 19.55 12.13
C PHE A 620 23.94 20.48 12.04
N ASP A 621 23.86 21.50 11.20
CA ASP A 621 24.97 22.42 10.97
C ASP A 621 24.93 23.60 11.97
N GLU A 622 26.07 23.98 12.55
CA GLU A 622 26.23 25.06 13.54
C GLU A 622 25.36 24.90 14.80
N ILE A 623 25.42 23.70 15.41
CA ILE A 623 24.54 23.29 16.53
C ILE A 623 24.62 24.25 17.74
N GLU A 624 25.73 24.97 17.94
CA GLU A 624 25.89 25.97 18.97
C GLU A 624 24.93 27.16 18.86
N LYS A 625 24.33 27.38 17.71
CA LYS A 625 23.34 28.44 17.47
C LYS A 625 21.93 28.07 17.82
N ALA A 626 21.66 26.77 18.00
CA ALA A 626 20.32 26.26 18.28
C ALA A 626 19.76 26.77 19.60
N HIS A 627 18.43 27.01 19.64
CA HIS A 627 17.73 27.30 20.88
C HIS A 627 17.83 26.10 21.87
N PRO A 628 17.91 26.36 23.20
CA PRO A 628 18.01 25.29 24.19
C PRO A 628 16.97 24.18 24.10
N ASP A 629 15.75 24.48 23.66
CA ASP A 629 14.68 23.50 23.49
C ASP A 629 14.96 22.48 22.36
N VAL A 630 15.77 22.83 21.36
CA VAL A 630 16.23 21.90 20.32
C VAL A 630 17.04 20.76 20.92
N PHE A 631 17.88 21.07 21.92
CA PHE A 631 18.69 20.06 22.62
C PHE A 631 17.79 19.02 23.34
N ASN A 632 16.64 19.45 23.88
CA ASN A 632 15.70 18.50 24.50
C ASN A 632 15.13 17.50 23.50
N ILE A 633 14.83 17.94 22.28
CA ILE A 633 14.40 17.05 21.18
C ILE A 633 15.54 16.13 20.78
N LEU A 634 16.76 16.67 20.63
CA LEU A 634 17.91 15.85 20.27
C LEU A 634 18.25 14.82 21.35
N LEU A 635 18.08 15.13 22.62
CA LEU A 635 18.24 14.16 23.71
C LEU A 635 17.27 12.98 23.54
N GLN A 636 16.01 13.25 23.22
CA GLN A 636 15.02 12.20 22.96
C GLN A 636 15.44 11.33 21.76
N VAL A 637 15.91 11.96 20.67
CA VAL A 637 16.40 11.23 19.50
C VAL A 637 17.61 10.35 19.84
N LEU A 638 18.56 10.88 20.64
CA LEU A 638 19.79 10.17 20.97
C LEU A 638 19.57 9.01 21.96
N ASP A 639 18.54 9.10 22.81
CA ASP A 639 18.23 8.05 23.81
C ASP A 639 17.23 7.03 23.31
N ASP A 640 16.08 7.52 22.86
CA ASP A 640 14.93 6.68 22.49
C ASP A 640 14.90 6.32 21.01
N GLY A 641 15.72 7.02 20.19
CA GLY A 641 15.76 6.84 18.73
C GLY A 641 14.48 7.24 18.01
N HIS A 642 13.58 7.97 18.66
CA HIS A 642 12.36 8.48 18.03
C HIS A 642 11.94 9.81 18.62
N ILE A 643 11.13 10.55 17.88
CA ILE A 643 10.41 11.73 18.37
C ILE A 643 8.91 11.54 18.13
N THR A 644 8.10 12.20 18.94
CA THR A 644 6.67 12.31 18.69
C THR A 644 6.40 13.66 18.05
N ASP A 645 5.79 13.67 16.86
CA ASP A 645 5.44 14.91 16.17
C ASP A 645 4.20 15.56 16.80
N SER A 646 3.84 16.75 16.32
CA SER A 646 2.66 17.49 16.81
C SER A 646 1.33 16.78 16.56
N GLN A 647 1.31 15.82 15.66
CA GLN A 647 0.14 15.00 15.34
C GLN A 647 0.09 13.71 16.17
N GLY A 648 1.01 13.52 17.13
CA GLY A 648 1.09 12.32 17.96
C GLY A 648 1.78 11.12 17.31
N ARG A 649 2.29 11.26 16.08
CA ARG A 649 2.94 10.17 15.35
C ARG A 649 4.38 10.01 15.79
N LYS A 650 4.83 8.77 15.98
CA LYS A 650 6.23 8.45 16.26
C LYS A 650 7.04 8.44 14.98
N VAL A 651 8.09 9.26 14.93
CA VAL A 651 9.04 9.31 13.83
C VAL A 651 10.36 8.64 14.27
N ASP A 652 10.74 7.59 13.57
CA ASP A 652 11.87 6.73 13.92
C ASP A 652 13.21 7.25 13.34
N PHE A 653 14.22 7.38 14.19
CA PHE A 653 15.59 7.79 13.86
C PHE A 653 16.62 6.64 14.00
N LYS A 654 16.17 5.42 14.33
CA LYS A 654 17.08 4.30 14.62
C LYS A 654 17.97 3.92 13.44
N ASN A 655 17.49 4.15 12.23
CA ASN A 655 18.21 3.86 10.98
C ASN A 655 18.98 5.07 10.44
N THR A 656 19.05 6.18 11.17
CA THR A 656 19.77 7.38 10.75
C THR A 656 21.16 7.46 11.37
N ILE A 657 22.04 8.22 10.71
CA ILE A 657 23.33 8.65 11.28
C ILE A 657 23.23 10.13 11.56
N ILE A 658 23.44 10.51 12.82
CA ILE A 658 23.33 11.89 13.26
C ILE A 658 24.70 12.53 13.32
N ILE A 659 24.88 13.62 12.60
CA ILE A 659 26.11 14.42 12.60
C ILE A 659 25.74 15.85 13.01
N MET A 660 26.38 16.34 14.03
CA MET A 660 26.26 17.72 14.49
C MET A 660 27.58 18.43 14.24
N THR A 661 27.57 19.59 13.61
CA THR A 661 28.82 20.38 13.42
C THR A 661 28.81 21.58 14.32
N SER A 662 29.98 21.93 14.84
CA SER A 662 30.19 23.14 15.60
C SER A 662 31.54 23.80 15.27
N ASN A 663 31.56 25.10 15.34
CA ASN A 663 32.79 25.92 15.24
C ASN A 663 33.38 26.27 16.61
N ALA A 664 32.81 25.70 17.69
CA ALA A 664 33.34 25.85 19.06
C ALA A 664 34.81 25.39 19.12
N GLY A 665 35.64 26.12 19.76
CA GLY A 665 37.10 25.86 19.89
C GLY A 665 37.92 26.09 18.62
N ALA A 666 37.32 26.64 17.56
CA ALA A 666 38.02 26.90 16.30
C ALA A 666 39.30 27.78 16.46
N GLN A 667 39.27 28.77 17.35
CA GLN A 667 40.44 29.63 17.62
C GLN A 667 41.60 28.83 18.21
N SER A 668 41.32 27.89 19.13
CA SER A 668 42.34 27.04 19.73
C SER A 668 43.00 26.08 18.74
N ILE A 669 42.28 25.76 17.62
CA ILE A 669 42.81 24.94 16.53
C ILE A 669 43.69 25.77 15.55
N ILE A 670 43.29 27.01 15.29
CA ILE A 670 44.01 27.91 14.36
C ILE A 670 45.27 28.46 14.95
N GLU A 671 45.21 28.86 16.24
CA GLU A 671 46.32 29.49 16.99
C GLU A 671 46.60 28.69 18.27
N PRO A 672 47.29 27.55 18.20
CA PRO A 672 47.63 26.79 19.37
C PRO A 672 48.54 27.64 20.28
N LYS A 673 48.13 27.85 21.56
CA LYS A 673 48.94 28.60 22.53
C LYS A 673 50.26 27.88 22.75
N LYS A 674 51.34 28.37 22.19
CA LYS A 674 52.69 27.88 22.48
C LYS A 674 53.06 28.30 23.90
N LEU A 675 53.03 27.40 24.84
CA LEU A 675 53.54 27.57 26.21
C LEU A 675 54.93 26.94 26.26
N GLY A 676 55.97 27.76 26.24
CA GLY A 676 57.35 27.36 26.62
C GLY A 676 58.36 27.46 25.50
N PHE A 677 59.51 28.16 25.82
CA PHE A 677 60.70 28.21 24.99
C PHE A 677 61.44 26.87 25.11
N GLY A 678 61.55 26.12 23.99
CA GLY A 678 62.55 25.04 23.90
C GLY A 678 62.05 23.59 23.82
N ALA A 679 60.74 23.27 23.57
CA ALA A 679 60.32 21.90 23.38
C ALA A 679 60.42 21.49 21.90
N LYS A 680 61.07 20.36 21.62
CA LYS A 680 61.01 19.64 20.34
C LYS A 680 59.55 19.43 19.97
N GLU A 681 59.20 19.79 18.76
CA GLU A 681 57.85 19.59 18.18
C GLU A 681 57.47 18.09 18.16
N ASP A 682 56.72 17.67 19.18
CA ASP A 682 56.08 16.38 19.19
C ASP A 682 54.61 16.58 18.71
N GLU A 683 54.40 16.47 17.42
CA GLU A 683 53.11 16.73 16.76
C GLU A 683 51.93 16.03 17.45
N LYS A 684 52.14 14.88 18.06
CA LYS A 684 51.13 14.13 18.79
C LYS A 684 50.73 14.80 20.11
N GLN A 685 51.70 15.32 20.89
CA GLN A 685 51.42 15.98 22.15
C GLN A 685 50.73 17.33 21.93
N ASP A 686 51.05 18.04 20.86
CA ASP A 686 50.43 19.29 20.51
C ASP A 686 48.98 19.07 20.05
N HIS A 687 48.71 17.96 19.35
CA HIS A 687 47.35 17.57 18.95
C HIS A 687 46.49 17.19 20.18
N GLU A 688 46.99 16.42 21.12
CA GLU A 688 46.26 16.08 22.35
C GLU A 688 45.93 17.31 23.22
N ARG A 689 46.90 18.24 23.38
CA ARG A 689 46.66 19.49 24.09
C ARG A 689 45.61 20.36 23.42
N MET A 690 45.68 20.48 22.10
CA MET A 690 44.66 21.19 21.32
C MET A 690 43.29 20.57 21.52
N LYS A 691 43.17 19.23 21.44
CA LYS A 691 41.94 18.50 21.68
C LYS A 691 41.37 18.74 23.08
N ALA A 692 42.23 18.74 24.11
CA ALA A 692 41.82 19.02 25.47
C ALA A 692 41.27 20.46 25.63
N SER A 693 41.96 21.47 25.03
CA SER A 693 41.51 22.86 25.05
C SER A 693 40.17 23.07 24.35
N VAL A 694 39.96 22.42 23.18
CA VAL A 694 38.69 22.45 22.47
C VAL A 694 37.59 21.80 23.29
N MET A 695 37.87 20.66 23.94
CA MET A 695 36.88 19.99 24.78
C MET A 695 36.49 20.78 26.03
N GLU A 696 37.40 21.58 26.59
CA GLU A 696 37.04 22.50 27.68
C GLU A 696 36.06 23.58 27.21
N GLU A 697 36.28 24.14 26.02
CA GLU A 697 35.39 25.16 25.47
C GLU A 697 33.99 24.55 25.12
N VAL A 698 33.96 23.35 24.58
CA VAL A 698 32.75 22.59 24.28
C VAL A 698 31.92 22.32 25.55
N LYS A 699 32.57 21.92 26.66
CA LYS A 699 31.90 21.72 27.96
C LYS A 699 31.31 23.00 28.56
N ARG A 700 31.76 24.19 28.14
CA ARG A 700 31.14 25.45 28.53
C ARG A 700 29.90 25.80 27.74
N ILE A 701 29.82 25.34 26.49
CA ILE A 701 28.70 25.63 25.57
C ILE A 701 27.58 24.59 25.72
N PHE A 702 27.95 23.33 25.81
CA PHE A 702 26.99 22.21 25.82
C PHE A 702 26.88 21.60 27.21
N LYS A 703 25.65 21.25 27.61
CA LYS A 703 25.40 20.58 28.88
C LYS A 703 26.08 19.20 28.93
N PRO A 704 26.63 18.78 30.07
CA PRO A 704 27.26 17.46 30.21
C PRO A 704 26.32 16.29 29.81
N GLU A 705 25.03 16.40 30.10
CA GLU A 705 24.02 15.42 29.76
C GLU A 705 23.97 15.20 28.25
N PHE A 706 23.99 16.25 27.44
CA PHE A 706 23.98 16.15 25.98
C PHE A 706 25.27 15.52 25.45
N LEU A 707 26.43 15.94 25.95
CA LEU A 707 27.72 15.38 25.51
C LEU A 707 27.88 13.89 25.81
N ASN A 708 27.31 13.43 26.94
CA ASN A 708 27.36 12.02 27.33
C ASN A 708 26.47 11.10 26.48
N ARG A 709 25.54 11.64 25.68
CA ARG A 709 24.63 10.89 24.79
C ARG A 709 25.20 10.76 23.37
N ILE A 710 26.24 11.54 23.06
CA ILE A 710 26.93 11.50 21.76
C ILE A 710 27.93 10.35 21.76
N ASP A 711 27.89 9.49 20.73
CA ASP A 711 28.79 8.35 20.66
C ASP A 711 30.26 8.76 20.55
N GLU A 712 30.56 9.77 19.70
CA GLU A 712 31.94 10.26 19.55
C GLU A 712 31.97 11.76 19.24
N THR A 713 32.93 12.47 19.91
CA THR A 713 33.26 13.87 19.62
C THR A 713 34.59 13.91 18.88
N ILE A 714 34.58 14.46 17.67
CA ILE A 714 35.72 14.44 16.75
C ILE A 714 36.20 15.85 16.46
N VAL A 715 37.48 16.09 16.69
CA VAL A 715 38.12 17.38 16.42
C VAL A 715 38.81 17.33 15.06
N PHE A 716 38.34 18.13 14.13
CA PHE A 716 38.90 18.27 12.79
C PHE A 716 40.15 19.13 12.84
N ARG A 717 41.25 18.64 12.31
CA ARG A 717 42.50 19.42 12.21
C ARG A 717 42.45 20.48 11.10
N ALA A 718 43.21 21.53 11.24
CA ALA A 718 43.40 22.51 10.17
C ALA A 718 44.12 21.84 8.96
N LEU A 719 43.69 22.20 7.76
CA LEU A 719 44.30 21.66 6.52
C LEU A 719 45.69 22.27 6.30
N ASN A 720 46.66 21.43 5.97
CA ASN A 720 47.99 21.86 5.54
C ASN A 720 48.07 22.11 4.04
N LYS A 721 49.17 22.61 3.52
CA LYS A 721 49.35 22.90 2.09
C LYS A 721 49.30 21.64 1.21
N ASP A 722 49.75 20.51 1.72
CA ASP A 722 49.73 19.23 1.00
C ASP A 722 48.30 18.66 0.90
N ASP A 723 47.49 18.82 1.95
CA ASP A 723 46.07 18.50 1.90
C ASP A 723 45.34 19.36 0.86
N MET A 724 45.67 20.66 0.84
CA MET A 724 45.07 21.59 -0.15
C MET A 724 45.47 21.24 -1.61
N LYS A 725 46.70 20.76 -1.86
CA LYS A 725 47.12 20.25 -3.19
C LYS A 725 46.29 19.01 -3.58
N LYS A 726 46.02 18.12 -2.65
CA LYS A 726 45.17 16.93 -2.91
C LYS A 726 43.70 17.32 -3.20
N ILE A 727 43.16 18.26 -2.42
CA ILE A 727 41.78 18.75 -2.57
C ILE A 727 41.59 19.46 -3.92
N ILE A 728 42.54 20.36 -4.33
CA ILE A 728 42.43 20.97 -5.67
C ILE A 728 42.47 19.93 -6.79
N GLY A 729 43.24 18.86 -6.59
CA GLY A 729 43.26 17.71 -7.53
C GLY A 729 41.91 17.03 -7.70
N ILE A 730 41.11 16.91 -6.63
CA ILE A 730 39.75 16.38 -6.69
C ILE A 730 38.82 17.37 -7.41
N MET A 731 38.84 18.64 -7.02
CA MET A 731 38.00 19.68 -7.65
C MET A 731 38.28 19.84 -9.16
N VAL A 732 39.54 19.74 -9.56
CA VAL A 732 39.91 19.77 -10.97
C VAL A 732 39.40 18.55 -11.73
N ARG A 733 39.42 17.37 -11.13
CA ARG A 733 38.85 16.16 -11.76
C ARG A 733 37.36 16.31 -11.99
N ASP A 734 36.64 16.87 -11.02
CA ASP A 734 35.19 17.10 -11.15
C ASP A 734 34.89 18.14 -12.24
N LEU A 735 35.74 19.20 -12.35
CA LEU A 735 35.65 20.19 -13.43
C LEU A 735 35.92 19.53 -14.79
N GLN A 736 36.97 18.70 -14.88
CA GLN A 736 37.32 17.98 -16.11
C GLN A 736 36.18 17.09 -16.59
N LYS A 737 35.53 16.37 -15.66
CA LYS A 737 34.37 15.53 -15.93
C LYS A 737 33.21 16.36 -16.51
N ARG A 738 32.84 17.46 -15.84
CA ARG A 738 31.79 18.39 -16.30
C ARG A 738 32.09 18.97 -17.68
N CYS A 739 33.33 19.42 -17.93
CA CYS A 739 33.75 19.95 -19.24
C CYS A 739 33.65 18.89 -20.34
N LYS A 740 33.99 17.65 -20.05
CA LYS A 740 33.90 16.54 -21.01
C LYS A 740 32.46 16.17 -21.32
N GLU A 741 31.59 16.07 -20.30
CA GLU A 741 30.20 15.65 -20.46
C GLU A 741 29.30 16.74 -21.06
N GLN A 742 29.45 18.00 -20.64
CA GLN A 742 28.57 19.10 -21.04
C GLN A 742 29.09 19.87 -22.25
N LEU A 743 30.39 20.09 -22.32
CA LEU A 743 31.01 20.94 -23.34
C LEU A 743 31.79 20.13 -24.39
N GLN A 744 31.98 18.83 -24.17
CA GLN A 744 32.82 17.96 -25.01
C GLN A 744 34.28 18.45 -25.12
N ILE A 745 34.80 19.10 -24.08
CA ILE A 745 36.18 19.65 -24.04
C ILE A 745 37.04 18.76 -23.15
N ASP A 746 38.25 18.42 -23.64
CA ASP A 746 39.25 17.71 -22.86
C ASP A 746 40.15 18.73 -22.11
N LEU A 747 39.78 19.01 -20.85
CA LEU A 747 40.49 19.99 -20.02
C LEU A 747 41.66 19.33 -19.29
N VAL A 748 42.86 19.90 -19.42
CA VAL A 748 44.08 19.44 -18.74
C VAL A 748 44.66 20.59 -17.90
N VAL A 749 44.60 20.46 -16.59
CA VAL A 749 45.17 21.44 -15.63
C VAL A 749 46.53 20.93 -15.16
N ARG A 750 47.62 21.66 -15.49
CA ARG A 750 48.98 21.28 -15.09
C ARG A 750 49.25 21.52 -13.60
N GLU A 751 50.15 20.74 -13.02
CA GLU A 751 50.49 20.84 -11.58
C GLU A 751 50.95 22.27 -11.16
N ALA A 752 51.69 22.96 -11.99
CA ALA A 752 52.07 24.35 -11.72
C ALA A 752 50.86 25.29 -11.55
N ALA A 753 49.77 25.07 -12.27
CA ALA A 753 48.53 25.85 -12.14
C ALA A 753 47.80 25.48 -10.84
N LYS A 754 47.76 24.21 -10.44
CA LYS A 754 47.20 23.78 -9.18
C LYS A 754 47.95 24.35 -7.97
N GLU A 755 49.29 24.32 -8.01
CA GLU A 755 50.15 24.90 -6.97
C GLU A 755 49.94 26.40 -6.85
N PHE A 756 49.85 27.12 -7.93
CA PHE A 756 49.58 28.54 -7.96
C PHE A 756 48.20 28.90 -7.32
N ILE A 757 47.15 28.13 -7.62
CA ILE A 757 45.82 28.30 -7.02
C ILE A 757 45.90 28.05 -5.52
N VAL A 758 46.59 26.99 -5.09
CA VAL A 758 46.76 26.66 -3.66
C VAL A 758 47.49 27.77 -2.95
N GLU A 759 48.58 28.32 -3.55
CA GLU A 759 49.37 29.39 -2.93
C GLU A 759 48.55 30.67 -2.73
N LYS A 760 47.71 31.04 -3.69
CA LYS A 760 46.81 32.20 -3.61
C LYS A 760 45.62 31.99 -2.68
N ALA A 761 45.15 30.72 -2.50
CA ALA A 761 43.97 30.40 -1.73
C ALA A 761 44.25 29.90 -0.32
N TYR A 762 45.52 29.65 0.04
CA TYR A 762 45.89 29.11 1.35
C TYR A 762 45.65 30.11 2.47
N ASP A 763 44.62 29.80 3.28
CA ASP A 763 44.32 30.52 4.50
C ASP A 763 43.93 29.51 5.59
N ARG A 764 44.69 29.52 6.69
CA ARG A 764 44.51 28.60 7.81
C ARG A 764 43.19 28.79 8.53
N LYS A 765 42.58 29.99 8.43
CA LYS A 765 41.29 30.31 9.06
C LYS A 765 40.08 29.78 8.28
N TYR A 766 40.17 29.82 6.97
CA TYR A 766 39.02 29.49 6.09
C TYR A 766 39.13 28.13 5.40
N GLY A 767 40.22 27.41 5.63
CA GLY A 767 40.44 26.07 5.08
C GLY A 767 40.33 25.98 3.57
N ALA A 768 39.58 25.01 3.05
CA ALA A 768 39.42 24.77 1.62
C ALA A 768 38.34 25.64 0.92
N ARG A 769 37.55 26.44 1.66
CA ARG A 769 36.51 27.31 1.07
C ARG A 769 37.06 28.29 0.00
N PRO A 770 38.18 28.98 0.23
CA PRO A 770 38.73 29.88 -0.76
C PRO A 770 39.23 29.17 -2.04
N LEU A 771 39.61 27.89 -1.95
CA LEU A 771 40.08 27.12 -3.13
C LEU A 771 39.05 27.06 -4.22
N ARG A 772 37.77 26.76 -3.87
CA ARG A 772 36.70 26.66 -4.84
C ARG A 772 36.47 27.97 -5.58
N ARG A 773 36.46 29.07 -4.80
CA ARG A 773 36.30 30.41 -5.40
C ARG A 773 37.46 30.74 -6.31
N LYS A 774 38.71 30.44 -5.89
CA LYS A 774 39.88 30.69 -6.73
C LYS A 774 39.98 29.82 -7.98
N LEU A 775 39.52 28.58 -7.88
CA LEU A 775 39.39 27.71 -9.06
C LEU A 775 38.36 28.27 -10.06
N GLN A 776 37.25 28.80 -9.54
CA GLN A 776 36.25 29.47 -10.37
C GLN A 776 36.82 30.73 -11.05
N ASP A 777 37.34 31.68 -10.25
CA ASP A 777 37.83 32.95 -10.73
C ASP A 777 39.00 32.77 -11.75
N GLU A 778 39.90 31.83 -11.50
CA GLU A 778 41.16 31.72 -12.28
C GLU A 778 41.02 30.69 -13.42
N VAL A 779 40.11 29.71 -13.36
CA VAL A 779 40.02 28.66 -14.40
C VAL A 779 38.68 28.69 -15.09
N GLU A 780 37.53 28.60 -14.33
CA GLU A 780 36.22 28.47 -14.95
C GLU A 780 35.83 29.75 -15.70
N ASP A 781 36.01 30.93 -15.11
CA ASP A 781 35.67 32.20 -15.74
C ASP A 781 36.57 32.46 -17.00
N ARG A 782 37.85 32.15 -16.89
CA ARG A 782 38.77 32.31 -18.07
C ARG A 782 38.48 31.31 -19.18
N LEU A 783 38.03 30.09 -18.82
CA LEU A 783 37.57 29.08 -19.77
C LEU A 783 36.28 29.54 -20.47
N ALA A 784 35.34 30.10 -19.69
CA ALA A 784 34.09 30.64 -20.22
C ALA A 784 34.35 31.82 -21.18
N ASP A 785 35.26 32.75 -20.81
CA ASP A 785 35.64 33.87 -21.66
C ASP A 785 36.28 33.40 -23.00
N ALA A 786 37.15 32.39 -22.95
CA ALA A 786 37.79 31.85 -24.15
C ALA A 786 36.77 31.11 -25.06
N LEU A 787 35.75 30.45 -24.48
CA LEU A 787 34.63 29.86 -25.21
C LEU A 787 33.78 30.93 -25.89
N ILE A 788 33.40 31.99 -25.17
CA ILE A 788 32.58 33.08 -25.70
C ILE A 788 33.30 33.83 -26.81
N ARG A 789 34.64 34.03 -26.70
CA ARG A 789 35.46 34.66 -27.75
C ARG A 789 35.71 33.76 -28.96
N GLY A 790 35.30 32.49 -28.90
CA GLY A 790 35.55 31.55 -30.01
C GLY A 790 36.98 31.06 -30.13
N GLU A 791 37.80 31.22 -29.11
CA GLU A 791 39.19 30.74 -29.07
C GLU A 791 39.25 29.22 -28.81
N ILE A 792 38.20 28.68 -28.15
CA ILE A 792 38.04 27.27 -27.82
C ILE A 792 36.70 26.77 -28.36
N HIS A 793 36.68 25.60 -28.94
CA HIS A 793 35.45 24.95 -29.50
C HIS A 793 35.24 23.56 -28.88
N ALA A 794 34.05 23.00 -29.11
CA ALA A 794 33.75 21.63 -28.72
C ALA A 794 34.75 20.65 -29.38
N LYS A 795 35.16 19.63 -28.64
CA LYS A 795 36.19 18.62 -29.03
C LYS A 795 37.64 19.11 -28.96
N ASP A 796 37.87 20.35 -28.53
CA ASP A 796 39.26 20.84 -28.37
C ASP A 796 39.86 20.28 -27.07
N ARG A 797 41.18 20.09 -27.11
CA ARG A 797 41.96 19.83 -25.89
C ARG A 797 42.52 21.15 -25.38
N VAL A 798 42.19 21.47 -24.12
CA VAL A 798 42.51 22.74 -23.48
C VAL A 798 43.52 22.52 -22.36
N ILE A 799 44.62 23.27 -22.39
CA ILE A 799 45.65 23.21 -21.34
C ILE A 799 45.57 24.47 -20.49
N VAL A 800 45.51 24.27 -19.19
CA VAL A 800 45.62 25.34 -18.18
C VAL A 800 47.02 25.26 -17.57
N THR A 801 47.77 26.34 -17.70
CA THR A 801 49.13 26.44 -17.18
C THR A 801 49.37 27.80 -16.54
N THR A 802 50.51 27.98 -15.86
CA THR A 802 50.90 29.25 -15.24
C THR A 802 52.09 29.84 -16.05
N LYS A 803 51.98 31.12 -16.40
CA LYS A 803 53.08 31.91 -16.99
C LYS A 803 53.07 33.28 -16.36
N ASN A 804 54.22 33.79 -15.94
CA ASN A 804 54.38 35.09 -15.30
C ASN A 804 53.46 35.36 -14.09
N LYS A 805 53.22 34.35 -13.24
CA LYS A 805 52.31 34.40 -12.11
C LYS A 805 50.81 34.64 -12.48
N GLU A 806 50.44 34.30 -13.70
CA GLU A 806 49.04 34.30 -14.17
C GLU A 806 48.64 32.94 -14.77
N ILE A 807 47.42 32.57 -14.61
CA ILE A 807 46.87 31.36 -15.27
C ILE A 807 46.50 31.69 -16.71
N ILE A 808 46.97 30.88 -17.63
CA ILE A 808 46.66 30.95 -19.06
C ILE A 808 45.91 29.69 -19.45
N VAL A 809 44.77 29.92 -20.10
CA VAL A 809 43.95 28.89 -20.71
C VAL A 809 44.25 28.93 -22.22
N SER A 810 44.71 27.85 -22.80
CA SER A 810 45.08 27.81 -24.21
C SER A 810 44.74 26.46 -24.86
N LYS A 811 44.40 26.50 -26.15
CA LYS A 811 44.22 25.30 -26.94
C LYS A 811 45.57 24.55 -27.11
N ASP A 812 45.54 23.21 -26.95
CA ASP A 812 46.73 22.39 -27.21
C ASP A 812 47.02 22.43 -28.72
N LYS A 813 48.12 23.04 -29.05
CA LYS A 813 48.60 23.09 -30.45
C LYS A 813 49.36 21.78 -30.74
N LYS A 814 48.65 20.66 -30.90
CA LYS A 814 49.19 19.49 -31.56
C LYS A 814 48.75 19.45 -32.99
#